data_835ea9a92d9ff95d38b13343cd628fee
#
_entry.id   835ea9a92d9ff95d38b13343cd628fee
#
_cell.length_a   1.000
_cell.length_b   1.000
_cell.length_c   1.000
_cell.angle_alpha   90.00
_cell.angle_beta   90.00
_cell.angle_gamma   90.00
#
_symmetry.space_group_name_H-M   'P 1'
#
loop_
_entity.id
_entity.type
_entity.pdbx_description
1 polymer ?
#
loop_
_entity_poly.entity_id
_entity_poly.type
_entity_poly.pdbx_seq_one_letter_code
_entity_poly.pdbx_strand_id
1 'polypeptide(L)'
;MHPKEEIEQLKKLINFHNNLYYNLDNPVLSDTQYDELYKKLKDLEDAYPQYRTKNSPTQRIGGKAAATFTQVEHKVPMMSLDNSYSADDIRAWHERNAKTLENNAFEMVVEAKIDGVSCSLTYQNGILIQAASRGDGKIGENITANVMTIQDIPHSLPNAPQGLLEIRGEVYLEKADLEKINTIQQQKGENIFANTRNAAAGFLRHKNAEIVAARPLKFFAHSFGTGNISAGSFSGFIDLCRSWGFAIGPVRMKTTQIEEVIRFYNDFAQKRYALAFDADGLVVKINDFKLQQFLGNTAKSPRWAMAFKYPAPQATTTLKNVTFSVGRSGIITPVAELEPVHIGGVIISNATLHNFDEINRLGVRIDDSVIVERAGEVIPKIIKVVEQKGTAPIVPPAYCPACGGKVYKEQGEVGYYCVNLSCPAQLRARLLHFAARNAMDIDGLGESIMDQLLDRGFVEDFADIYKLTFFHVLNLENFKDKKAKNLLDAIEESKHKPLSKLLFALGIAFIGEKTAEILAEHFQTLDALKNASLEELQSLREVGEIVSKSVYDFFRDEKVLRQIELLREAGLNFTQPKKELAGNVLAGKTIVFTGELQTLKRTEAERLTKQYGGYASGSVSKKTSFVVAGEAAGSKLKKAKELNIPVISEEDFLKMIGRA
;
A
#
# COMPACT_ATOMS: atom_id res chain seq x y z
N MET A 1 -3.44 -3.39 -28.80
CA MET A 1 -2.63 -4.25 -27.91
C MET A 1 -3.35 -5.57 -27.74
N HIS A 2 -2.64 -6.71 -27.67
CA HIS A 2 -3.30 -7.99 -27.43
C HIS A 2 -3.86 -8.02 -26.00
N PRO A 3 -5.11 -8.50 -25.75
CA PRO A 3 -5.75 -8.45 -24.42
C PRO A 3 -4.87 -9.02 -23.29
N LYS A 4 -4.10 -10.06 -23.56
CA LYS A 4 -3.15 -10.65 -22.59
C LYS A 4 -2.06 -9.66 -22.17
N GLU A 5 -1.52 -8.91 -23.11
CA GLU A 5 -0.45 -7.93 -22.85
C GLU A 5 -1.00 -6.74 -22.04
N GLU A 6 -2.20 -6.29 -22.41
CA GLU A 6 -2.87 -5.20 -21.68
C GLU A 6 -3.20 -5.58 -20.23
N ILE A 7 -3.69 -6.81 -20.02
CA ILE A 7 -3.91 -7.37 -18.68
C ILE A 7 -2.60 -7.40 -17.87
N GLU A 8 -1.50 -7.86 -18.44
CA GLU A 8 -0.21 -7.94 -17.75
C GLU A 8 0.37 -6.55 -17.44
N GLN A 9 0.21 -5.58 -18.33
CA GLN A 9 0.62 -4.19 -18.08
C GLN A 9 -0.22 -3.55 -16.96
N LEU A 10 -1.53 -3.71 -16.99
CA LEU A 10 -2.41 -3.21 -15.93
C LEU A 10 -2.10 -3.85 -14.57
N LYS A 11 -1.83 -5.16 -14.52
CA LYS A 11 -1.39 -5.83 -13.29
C LYS A 11 -0.11 -5.24 -12.72
N LYS A 12 0.89 -4.97 -13.58
CA LYS A 12 2.16 -4.35 -13.14
C LYS A 12 1.91 -2.94 -12.59
N LEU A 13 1.14 -2.14 -13.31
CA LEU A 13 0.83 -0.77 -12.93
C LEU A 13 0.05 -0.70 -11.61
N ILE A 14 -1.00 -1.50 -11.47
CA ILE A 14 -1.80 -1.55 -10.24
C ILE A 14 -0.97 -2.07 -9.05
N ASN A 15 -0.12 -3.07 -9.23
CA ASN A 15 0.77 -3.54 -8.17
C ASN A 15 1.80 -2.48 -7.75
N PHE A 16 2.32 -1.71 -8.68
CA PHE A 16 3.19 -0.59 -8.39
C PHE A 16 2.47 0.46 -7.53
N HIS A 17 1.26 0.86 -7.92
CA HIS A 17 0.47 1.84 -7.17
C HIS A 17 -0.04 1.30 -5.83
N ASN A 18 -0.35 0.03 -5.72
CA ASN A 18 -0.62 -0.62 -4.43
C ASN A 18 0.55 -0.47 -3.46
N ASN A 19 1.78 -0.65 -3.95
CA ASN A 19 2.96 -0.48 -3.12
C ASN A 19 3.13 0.97 -2.64
N LEU A 20 2.92 1.93 -3.53
CA LEU A 20 2.98 3.34 -3.19
C LEU A 20 1.91 3.74 -2.18
N TYR A 21 0.67 3.29 -2.36
CA TYR A 21 -0.46 3.64 -1.51
C TYR A 21 -0.40 2.96 -0.14
N TYR A 22 -0.24 1.62 -0.11
CA TYR A 22 -0.39 0.85 1.13
C TYR A 22 0.91 0.68 1.92
N ASN A 23 2.06 0.76 1.26
CA ASN A 23 3.35 0.49 1.92
C ASN A 23 4.20 1.73 2.12
N LEU A 24 4.04 2.75 1.27
CA LEU A 24 4.89 3.93 1.27
C LEU A 24 4.16 5.20 1.73
N ASP A 25 2.84 5.11 2.00
CA ASP A 25 1.95 6.24 2.31
C ASP A 25 2.18 7.45 1.37
N ASN A 26 2.61 7.17 0.13
CA ASN A 26 2.92 8.14 -0.92
C ASN A 26 2.21 7.75 -2.23
N PRO A 27 0.87 7.80 -2.27
CA PRO A 27 0.10 7.48 -3.46
C PRO A 27 0.38 8.50 -4.57
N VAL A 28 0.74 8.00 -5.75
CA VAL A 28 0.97 8.80 -6.97
C VAL A 28 -0.29 8.82 -7.84
N LEU A 29 -1.20 7.87 -7.62
CA LEU A 29 -2.53 7.85 -8.20
C LEU A 29 -3.58 8.17 -7.14
N SER A 30 -4.64 8.83 -7.57
CA SER A 30 -5.84 8.98 -6.75
C SER A 30 -6.60 7.65 -6.62
N ASP A 31 -7.44 7.55 -5.58
CA ASP A 31 -8.33 6.41 -5.41
C ASP A 31 -9.20 6.17 -6.66
N THR A 32 -9.70 7.24 -7.29
CA THR A 32 -10.51 7.15 -8.52
C THR A 32 -9.70 6.61 -9.70
N GLN A 33 -8.46 7.08 -9.91
CA GLN A 33 -7.59 6.58 -10.98
C GLN A 33 -7.17 5.13 -10.73
N TYR A 34 -6.85 4.82 -9.48
CA TYR A 34 -6.57 3.45 -9.09
C TYR A 34 -7.79 2.56 -9.36
N ASP A 35 -8.98 3.03 -8.99
CA ASP A 35 -10.24 2.31 -9.21
C ASP A 35 -10.59 2.19 -10.69
N GLU A 36 -10.30 3.21 -11.53
CA GLU A 36 -10.43 3.14 -13.00
C GLU A 36 -9.51 2.08 -13.60
N LEU A 37 -8.22 2.08 -13.22
CA LEU A 37 -7.26 1.06 -13.65
C LEU A 37 -7.70 -0.34 -13.17
N TYR A 38 -8.17 -0.41 -11.93
CA TYR A 38 -8.67 -1.63 -11.33
C TYR A 38 -9.94 -2.13 -12.05
N LYS A 39 -10.90 -1.24 -12.34
CA LYS A 39 -12.10 -1.55 -13.11
C LYS A 39 -11.74 -2.03 -14.50
N LYS A 40 -10.85 -1.32 -15.20
CA LYS A 40 -10.38 -1.72 -16.53
C LYS A 40 -9.73 -3.11 -16.53
N LEU A 41 -8.89 -3.40 -15.52
CA LEU A 41 -8.32 -4.74 -15.35
C LEU A 41 -9.39 -5.79 -15.11
N LYS A 42 -10.37 -5.48 -14.25
CA LYS A 42 -11.48 -6.39 -13.93
C LYS A 42 -12.33 -6.69 -15.15
N ASP A 43 -12.72 -5.66 -15.90
CA ASP A 43 -13.54 -5.79 -17.12
C ASP A 43 -12.81 -6.64 -18.18
N LEU A 44 -11.50 -6.44 -18.35
CA LEU A 44 -10.68 -7.27 -19.26
C LEU A 44 -10.54 -8.71 -18.77
N GLU A 45 -10.38 -8.94 -17.48
CA GLU A 45 -10.30 -10.29 -16.91
C GLU A 45 -11.66 -11.00 -16.93
N ASP A 46 -12.78 -10.27 -16.88
CA ASP A 46 -14.14 -10.82 -17.04
C ASP A 46 -14.42 -11.16 -18.51
N ALA A 47 -13.96 -10.32 -19.45
CA ALA A 47 -14.07 -10.59 -20.89
C ALA A 47 -13.14 -11.72 -21.36
N TYR A 48 -11.99 -11.92 -20.73
CA TYR A 48 -10.98 -12.92 -21.08
C TYR A 48 -10.57 -13.77 -19.85
N PRO A 49 -11.46 -14.63 -19.30
CA PRO A 49 -11.22 -15.38 -18.06
C PRO A 49 -9.96 -16.27 -18.07
N GLN A 50 -9.54 -16.72 -19.26
CA GLN A 50 -8.34 -17.54 -19.45
C GLN A 50 -7.04 -16.80 -19.10
N TYR A 51 -7.03 -15.47 -19.10
CA TYR A 51 -5.86 -14.65 -18.72
C TYR A 51 -5.92 -14.14 -17.27
N ARG A 52 -7.03 -14.39 -16.54
CA ARG A 52 -7.13 -14.09 -15.12
C ARG A 52 -6.21 -15.01 -14.32
N THR A 53 -5.29 -14.42 -13.56
CA THR A 53 -4.37 -15.19 -12.71
C THR A 53 -4.71 -14.96 -11.24
N LYS A 54 -4.39 -15.94 -10.38
CA LYS A 54 -4.55 -15.82 -8.92
C LYS A 54 -3.70 -14.70 -8.30
N ASN A 55 -2.69 -14.24 -9.03
CA ASN A 55 -1.81 -13.14 -8.63
C ASN A 55 -2.31 -11.78 -9.09
N SER A 56 -3.45 -11.71 -9.77
CA SER A 56 -4.02 -10.43 -10.18
C SER A 56 -4.37 -9.55 -8.98
N PRO A 57 -4.16 -8.23 -9.06
CA PRO A 57 -4.67 -7.28 -8.07
C PRO A 57 -6.17 -7.41 -7.82
N THR A 58 -6.95 -7.85 -8.81
CA THR A 58 -8.40 -8.11 -8.68
C THR A 58 -8.72 -9.31 -7.78
N GLN A 59 -7.74 -10.15 -7.47
CA GLN A 59 -7.85 -11.35 -6.64
C GLN A 59 -7.16 -11.20 -5.28
N ARG A 60 -6.64 -10.00 -4.93
CA ARG A 60 -5.91 -9.73 -3.69
C ARG A 60 -6.33 -8.40 -3.07
N ILE A 61 -6.20 -8.30 -1.74
CA ILE A 61 -6.29 -7.04 -0.99
C ILE A 61 -4.90 -6.40 -1.03
N GLY A 62 -4.82 -5.08 -1.25
CA GLY A 62 -3.56 -4.33 -1.23
C GLY A 62 -3.08 -4.06 0.20
N GLY A 63 -1.76 -3.91 0.37
CA GLY A 63 -1.10 -3.54 1.63
C GLY A 63 -0.29 -4.67 2.25
N LYS A 64 0.81 -4.31 2.94
CA LYS A 64 1.60 -5.22 3.80
C LYS A 64 1.81 -4.55 5.15
N ALA A 65 1.84 -5.35 6.23
CA ALA A 65 2.23 -4.87 7.56
C ALA A 65 3.71 -4.45 7.56
N ALA A 66 4.03 -3.30 8.16
CA ALA A 66 5.41 -2.83 8.25
C ALA A 66 6.23 -3.68 9.25
N ALA A 67 7.50 -3.89 8.94
CA ALA A 67 8.38 -4.74 9.76
C ALA A 67 8.71 -4.17 11.17
N THR A 68 8.36 -2.91 11.42
CA THR A 68 8.63 -2.21 12.70
C THR A 68 7.63 -2.51 13.81
N PHE A 69 6.46 -3.06 13.48
CA PHE A 69 5.47 -3.55 14.42
C PHE A 69 5.40 -5.07 14.37
N THR A 70 5.13 -5.72 15.50
CA THR A 70 4.84 -7.15 15.48
C THR A 70 3.60 -7.41 14.62
N GLN A 71 3.68 -8.43 13.79
CA GLN A 71 2.60 -8.79 12.87
C GLN A 71 1.49 -9.55 13.58
N VAL A 72 0.25 -9.27 13.20
CA VAL A 72 -0.96 -9.95 13.70
C VAL A 72 -1.71 -10.54 12.53
N GLU A 73 -1.97 -11.83 12.56
CA GLU A 73 -2.81 -12.51 11.57
C GLU A 73 -4.30 -12.32 11.93
N HIS A 74 -5.10 -11.81 10.98
CA HIS A 74 -6.54 -11.69 11.14
C HIS A 74 -7.21 -13.07 11.04
N LYS A 75 -7.99 -13.45 12.06
CA LYS A 75 -8.73 -14.73 12.07
C LYS A 75 -9.74 -14.82 10.93
N VAL A 76 -10.40 -13.71 10.63
CA VAL A 76 -11.25 -13.51 9.46
C VAL A 76 -10.61 -12.39 8.64
N PRO A 77 -10.39 -12.56 7.32
CA PRO A 77 -9.77 -11.51 6.51
C PRO A 77 -10.51 -10.17 6.60
N MET A 78 -9.77 -9.06 6.68
CA MET A 78 -10.31 -7.70 6.56
C MET A 78 -10.43 -7.33 5.09
N MET A 79 -11.62 -7.52 4.53
CA MET A 79 -11.88 -7.32 3.11
C MET A 79 -12.00 -5.85 2.74
N SER A 80 -11.71 -5.53 1.48
CA SER A 80 -12.08 -4.25 0.88
C SER A 80 -13.55 -4.27 0.44
N LEU A 81 -14.12 -3.11 0.13
CA LEU A 81 -15.43 -3.02 -0.50
C LEU A 81 -15.26 -2.84 -2.02
N ASP A 82 -16.17 -3.37 -2.81
CA ASP A 82 -16.29 -2.99 -4.21
C ASP A 82 -16.87 -1.57 -4.28
N ASN A 83 -16.41 -0.78 -5.25
CA ASN A 83 -16.81 0.61 -5.41
C ASN A 83 -17.85 0.75 -6.53
N SER A 84 -18.80 1.67 -6.34
CA SER A 84 -19.67 2.20 -7.37
C SER A 84 -19.56 3.74 -7.37
N TYR A 85 -19.76 4.34 -8.54
CA TYR A 85 -19.67 5.79 -8.74
C TYR A 85 -20.92 6.35 -9.40
N SER A 86 -21.84 5.50 -9.81
CA SER A 86 -23.08 5.87 -10.48
C SER A 86 -24.30 5.18 -9.87
N ALA A 87 -25.47 5.80 -10.06
CA ALA A 87 -26.74 5.18 -9.68
C ALA A 87 -26.99 3.84 -10.40
N ASP A 88 -26.50 3.70 -11.62
CA ASP A 88 -26.65 2.46 -12.39
C ASP A 88 -25.78 1.32 -11.86
N ASP A 89 -24.57 1.62 -11.37
CA ASP A 89 -23.73 0.61 -10.73
C ASP A 89 -24.40 0.05 -9.47
N ILE A 90 -25.01 0.92 -8.64
CA ILE A 90 -25.65 0.48 -7.39
C ILE A 90 -26.97 -0.26 -7.67
N ARG A 91 -27.73 0.14 -8.71
CA ARG A 91 -28.88 -0.63 -9.19
C ARG A 91 -28.46 -2.03 -9.66
N ALA A 92 -27.40 -2.11 -10.48
CA ALA A 92 -26.87 -3.39 -10.95
C ALA A 92 -26.37 -4.29 -9.80
N TRP A 93 -25.80 -3.70 -8.74
CA TRP A 93 -25.46 -4.45 -7.53
C TRP A 93 -26.70 -4.99 -6.82
N HIS A 94 -27.75 -4.18 -6.67
CA HIS A 94 -29.02 -4.60 -6.08
C HIS A 94 -29.67 -5.72 -6.89
N GLU A 95 -29.77 -5.58 -8.21
CA GLU A 95 -30.35 -6.57 -9.12
C GLU A 95 -29.62 -7.92 -9.08
N ARG A 96 -28.27 -7.90 -9.06
CA ARG A 96 -27.46 -9.13 -8.94
C ARG A 96 -27.76 -9.86 -7.64
N ASN A 97 -27.86 -9.12 -6.52
CA ASN A 97 -28.18 -9.72 -5.23
C ASN A 97 -29.63 -10.20 -5.19
N ALA A 98 -30.58 -9.42 -5.68
CA ALA A 98 -31.99 -9.80 -5.79
C ALA A 98 -32.18 -11.10 -6.59
N LYS A 99 -31.49 -11.23 -7.72
CA LYS A 99 -31.50 -12.47 -8.53
C LYS A 99 -30.92 -13.65 -7.77
N THR A 100 -29.82 -13.46 -7.04
CA THR A 100 -29.16 -14.54 -6.29
C THR A 100 -30.00 -14.98 -5.08
N LEU A 101 -30.71 -14.03 -4.44
CA LEU A 101 -31.57 -14.26 -3.28
C LEU A 101 -32.98 -14.71 -3.68
N GLU A 102 -33.33 -14.66 -4.96
CA GLU A 102 -34.69 -14.84 -5.48
C GLU A 102 -35.72 -13.96 -4.74
N ASN A 103 -35.25 -12.78 -4.29
CA ASN A 103 -36.00 -11.81 -3.48
C ASN A 103 -35.57 -10.39 -3.80
N ASN A 104 -36.48 -9.53 -4.17
CA ASN A 104 -36.26 -8.13 -4.49
C ASN A 104 -36.42 -7.18 -3.28
N ALA A 105 -36.92 -7.67 -2.16
CA ALA A 105 -37.31 -6.86 -0.99
C ALA A 105 -36.45 -7.14 0.25
N PHE A 106 -35.14 -7.30 0.08
CA PHE A 106 -34.23 -7.41 1.21
C PHE A 106 -33.90 -6.03 1.79
N GLU A 107 -33.82 -5.96 3.13
CA GLU A 107 -33.51 -4.73 3.84
C GLU A 107 -32.01 -4.37 3.71
N MET A 108 -31.74 -3.12 3.39
CA MET A 108 -30.40 -2.53 3.31
C MET A 108 -30.20 -1.51 4.41
N VAL A 109 -28.97 -1.43 4.92
CA VAL A 109 -28.49 -0.35 5.79
C VAL A 109 -27.46 0.47 5.01
N VAL A 110 -27.65 1.77 5.03
CA VAL A 110 -26.74 2.74 4.40
C VAL A 110 -26.10 3.56 5.50
N GLU A 111 -24.79 3.71 5.47
CA GLU A 111 -24.05 4.52 6.43
C GLU A 111 -22.97 5.37 5.75
N ALA A 112 -22.50 6.44 6.37
CA ALA A 112 -21.40 7.24 5.85
C ALA A 112 -20.15 6.39 5.75
N LYS A 113 -19.46 6.45 4.61
CA LYS A 113 -18.14 5.89 4.43
C LYS A 113 -17.10 6.85 4.97
N ILE A 114 -16.65 6.57 6.19
CA ILE A 114 -15.69 7.40 6.90
C ILE A 114 -14.32 7.25 6.26
N ASP A 115 -13.64 8.37 6.05
CA ASP A 115 -12.27 8.38 5.53
C ASP A 115 -11.27 8.41 6.68
N GLY A 116 -10.81 7.22 7.04
CA GLY A 116 -9.93 6.98 8.18
C GLY A 116 -9.02 5.77 7.97
N VAL A 117 -8.65 5.12 9.04
CA VAL A 117 -7.80 3.93 9.07
C VAL A 117 -8.53 2.77 9.71
N SER A 118 -8.78 1.74 8.92
CA SER A 118 -9.45 0.53 9.42
C SER A 118 -8.57 -0.24 10.40
N CYS A 119 -9.15 -0.63 11.52
CA CYS A 119 -8.50 -1.52 12.47
C CYS A 119 -9.47 -2.57 13.03
N SER A 120 -8.89 -3.67 13.54
CA SER A 120 -9.59 -4.71 14.28
C SER A 120 -9.23 -4.65 15.76
N LEU A 121 -10.23 -4.81 16.62
CA LEU A 121 -10.14 -4.83 18.08
C LEU A 121 -10.55 -6.22 18.56
N THR A 122 -9.62 -6.96 19.15
CA THR A 122 -9.86 -8.31 19.66
C THR A 122 -10.08 -8.27 21.17
N TYR A 123 -11.24 -8.73 21.59
CA TYR A 123 -11.62 -8.87 22.99
C TYR A 123 -11.64 -10.35 23.37
N GLN A 124 -11.13 -10.65 24.57
CA GLN A 124 -11.26 -11.96 25.19
C GLN A 124 -12.12 -11.82 26.45
N ASN A 125 -13.26 -12.49 26.48
CA ASN A 125 -14.21 -12.38 27.59
C ASN A 125 -14.58 -10.92 27.93
N GLY A 126 -14.75 -10.10 26.89
CA GLY A 126 -15.06 -8.68 27.01
C GLY A 126 -13.88 -7.75 27.33
N ILE A 127 -12.66 -8.24 27.49
CA ILE A 127 -11.47 -7.40 27.74
C ILE A 127 -10.67 -7.25 26.45
N LEU A 128 -10.29 -6.02 26.09
CA LEU A 128 -9.45 -5.72 24.93
C LEU A 128 -8.03 -6.29 25.14
N ILE A 129 -7.64 -7.24 24.30
CA ILE A 129 -6.33 -7.89 24.40
C ILE A 129 -5.41 -7.55 23.23
N GLN A 130 -5.96 -7.17 22.08
CA GLN A 130 -5.18 -6.89 20.89
C GLN A 130 -5.92 -5.96 19.94
N ALA A 131 -5.15 -5.09 19.27
CA ALA A 131 -5.64 -4.33 18.12
C ALA A 131 -4.65 -4.44 16.96
N ALA A 132 -5.18 -4.53 15.73
CA ALA A 132 -4.36 -4.65 14.53
C ALA A 132 -4.86 -3.73 13.42
N SER A 133 -3.93 -3.15 12.65
CA SER A 133 -4.24 -2.46 11.40
C SER A 133 -4.72 -3.46 10.35
N ARG A 134 -5.41 -3.00 9.30
CA ARG A 134 -5.87 -3.88 8.22
C ARG A 134 -4.73 -4.63 7.53
N GLY A 135 -3.59 -3.98 7.33
CA GLY A 135 -2.47 -4.53 6.55
C GLY A 135 -2.90 -4.95 5.15
N ASP A 136 -2.51 -6.15 4.72
CA ASP A 136 -2.93 -6.77 3.46
C ASP A 136 -4.31 -7.49 3.55
N GLY A 137 -5.01 -7.27 4.65
CA GLY A 137 -6.29 -7.91 4.97
C GLY A 137 -6.17 -9.28 5.63
N LYS A 138 -4.99 -9.91 5.61
CA LYS A 138 -4.69 -11.18 6.31
C LYS A 138 -3.74 -10.94 7.47
N ILE A 139 -2.74 -10.08 7.27
CA ILE A 139 -1.73 -9.73 8.27
C ILE A 139 -1.73 -8.24 8.44
N GLY A 140 -1.98 -7.77 9.66
CA GLY A 140 -1.90 -6.39 10.08
C GLY A 140 -0.72 -6.12 11.00
N GLU A 141 -0.54 -4.86 11.37
CA GLU A 141 0.43 -4.40 12.37
C GLU A 141 -0.22 -4.41 13.75
N ASN A 142 0.48 -4.86 14.77
CA ASN A 142 0.02 -4.77 16.15
C ASN A 142 0.08 -3.31 16.63
N ILE A 143 -1.07 -2.69 16.72
CA ILE A 143 -1.24 -1.29 17.16
C ILE A 143 -1.91 -1.19 18.53
N THR A 144 -1.89 -2.24 19.32
CA THR A 144 -2.63 -2.35 20.60
C THR A 144 -2.30 -1.19 21.53
N ALA A 145 -1.01 -0.91 21.75
CA ALA A 145 -0.60 0.16 22.66
C ALA A 145 -1.14 1.54 22.24
N ASN A 146 -1.18 1.82 20.94
CA ASN A 146 -1.69 3.07 20.39
C ASN A 146 -3.22 3.15 20.49
N VAL A 147 -3.91 2.07 20.13
CA VAL A 147 -5.37 1.98 20.19
C VAL A 147 -5.89 2.13 21.63
N MET A 148 -5.19 1.58 22.62
CA MET A 148 -5.57 1.73 24.04
C MET A 148 -5.51 3.19 24.54
N THR A 149 -4.92 4.11 23.80
CA THR A 149 -4.94 5.54 24.12
C THR A 149 -6.17 6.29 23.58
N ILE A 150 -6.96 5.65 22.69
CA ILE A 150 -8.13 6.26 22.04
C ILE A 150 -9.34 6.14 22.96
N GLN A 151 -9.86 7.27 23.43
CA GLN A 151 -10.94 7.32 24.45
C GLN A 151 -12.26 6.70 23.99
N ASP A 152 -12.55 6.74 22.67
CA ASP A 152 -13.78 6.17 22.08
C ASP A 152 -13.78 4.63 22.02
N ILE A 153 -12.67 3.99 22.41
CA ILE A 153 -12.54 2.54 22.36
C ILE A 153 -12.65 1.96 23.78
N PRO A 154 -13.74 1.26 24.10
CA PRO A 154 -13.89 0.61 25.39
C PRO A 154 -12.83 -0.46 25.64
N HIS A 155 -12.11 -0.41 26.75
CA HIS A 155 -11.15 -1.46 27.12
C HIS A 155 -11.85 -2.71 27.69
N SER A 156 -13.10 -2.56 28.16
CA SER A 156 -13.94 -3.67 28.60
C SER A 156 -15.36 -3.48 28.10
N LEU A 157 -15.98 -4.57 27.65
CA LEU A 157 -17.33 -4.59 27.11
C LEU A 157 -18.28 -5.19 28.16
N PRO A 158 -19.26 -4.44 28.67
CA PRO A 158 -20.24 -4.97 29.62
C PRO A 158 -21.11 -6.03 28.93
N ASN A 159 -21.35 -7.14 29.63
CA ASN A 159 -22.19 -8.24 29.15
C ASN A 159 -21.77 -8.80 27.78
N ALA A 160 -20.49 -8.69 27.43
CA ALA A 160 -19.96 -9.28 26.21
C ALA A 160 -20.06 -10.83 26.25
N PRO A 161 -20.20 -11.49 25.09
CA PRO A 161 -20.18 -12.94 25.03
C PRO A 161 -18.84 -13.48 25.53
N GLN A 162 -18.90 -14.66 26.15
CA GLN A 162 -17.66 -15.37 26.52
C GLN A 162 -16.89 -15.82 25.29
N GLY A 163 -15.56 -15.88 25.42
CA GLY A 163 -14.67 -16.24 24.34
C GLY A 163 -14.13 -15.04 23.60
N LEU A 164 -13.78 -15.26 22.35
CA LEU A 164 -13.14 -14.27 21.51
C LEU A 164 -14.18 -13.48 20.69
N LEU A 165 -14.06 -12.16 20.71
CA LEU A 165 -14.89 -11.24 19.92
C LEU A 165 -13.97 -10.24 19.20
N GLU A 166 -14.13 -10.09 17.89
CA GLU A 166 -13.41 -9.10 17.09
C GLU A 166 -14.38 -8.04 16.57
N ILE A 167 -14.21 -6.80 17.03
CA ILE A 167 -14.93 -5.61 16.54
C ILE A 167 -14.01 -4.88 15.54
N ARG A 168 -14.58 -4.43 14.44
CA ARG A 168 -13.88 -3.65 13.41
C ARG A 168 -14.45 -2.27 13.30
N GLY A 169 -13.59 -1.32 13.04
CA GLY A 169 -14.00 0.07 12.88
C GLY A 169 -12.96 0.90 12.18
N GLU A 170 -13.26 2.19 12.10
CA GLU A 170 -12.40 3.19 11.47
C GLU A 170 -11.88 4.15 12.53
N VAL A 171 -10.56 4.26 12.64
CA VAL A 171 -9.89 5.33 13.39
C VAL A 171 -9.83 6.56 12.50
N TYR A 172 -10.26 7.69 13.00
CA TYR A 172 -10.33 8.92 12.24
C TYR A 172 -9.91 10.14 13.08
N LEU A 173 -9.71 11.27 12.41
CA LEU A 173 -9.43 12.57 13.00
C LEU A 173 -10.51 13.57 12.52
N GLU A 174 -10.92 14.48 13.39
CA GLU A 174 -11.82 15.56 12.98
C GLU A 174 -11.09 16.66 12.21
N LYS A 175 -11.79 17.32 11.29
CA LYS A 175 -11.25 18.39 10.44
C LYS A 175 -10.64 19.54 11.27
N ALA A 176 -11.37 20.00 12.29
CA ALA A 176 -10.92 21.06 13.18
C ALA A 176 -9.64 20.70 13.95
N ASP A 177 -9.43 19.43 14.26
CA ASP A 177 -8.23 18.97 14.94
C ASP A 177 -7.04 18.86 13.99
N LEU A 178 -7.27 18.46 12.72
CA LEU A 178 -6.24 18.50 11.69
C LEU A 178 -5.72 19.93 11.47
N GLU A 179 -6.60 20.92 11.42
CA GLU A 179 -6.24 22.34 11.27
C GLU A 179 -5.34 22.81 12.42
N LYS A 180 -5.70 22.49 13.68
CA LYS A 180 -4.90 22.81 14.86
C LYS A 180 -3.52 22.13 14.80
N ILE A 181 -3.48 20.85 14.46
CA ILE A 181 -2.24 20.08 14.35
C ILE A 181 -1.33 20.68 13.27
N ASN A 182 -1.86 20.95 12.09
CA ASN A 182 -1.12 21.52 10.98
C ASN A 182 -0.58 22.94 11.32
N THR A 183 -1.36 23.76 12.02
CA THR A 183 -0.90 25.07 12.52
C THR A 183 0.30 24.93 13.45
N ILE A 184 0.26 23.97 14.40
CA ILE A 184 1.38 23.72 15.33
C ILE A 184 2.61 23.19 14.59
N GLN A 185 2.43 22.27 13.62
CA GLN A 185 3.53 21.73 12.82
C GLN A 185 4.19 22.83 11.96
N GLN A 186 3.40 23.68 11.33
CA GLN A 186 3.90 24.81 10.55
C GLN A 186 4.73 25.78 11.41
N GLN A 187 4.26 26.09 12.63
CA GLN A 187 5.02 26.93 13.58
C GLN A 187 6.35 26.29 14.00
N LYS A 188 6.43 24.97 13.99
CA LYS A 188 7.65 24.21 14.32
C LYS A 188 8.54 23.93 13.10
N GLY A 189 8.13 24.30 11.89
CA GLY A 189 8.82 23.95 10.64
C GLY A 189 8.75 22.46 10.30
N GLU A 190 7.74 21.74 10.83
CA GLU A 190 7.48 20.33 10.54
C GLU A 190 6.52 20.19 9.35
N ASN A 191 6.56 19.03 8.68
CA ASN A 191 5.66 18.75 7.57
C ASN A 191 4.20 18.69 8.03
N ILE A 192 3.31 19.37 7.33
CA ILE A 192 1.87 19.33 7.57
C ILE A 192 1.24 18.08 6.93
N PHE A 193 0.17 17.58 7.53
CA PHE A 193 -0.60 16.49 6.95
C PHE A 193 -1.53 16.99 5.85
N ALA A 194 -1.62 16.24 4.76
CA ALA A 194 -2.45 16.58 3.62
C ALA A 194 -3.97 16.44 3.91
N ASN A 195 -4.36 15.48 4.75
CA ASN A 195 -5.76 15.20 5.10
C ASN A 195 -5.89 14.49 6.46
N THR A 196 -7.14 14.35 6.92
CA THR A 196 -7.47 13.70 8.20
C THR A 196 -7.06 12.24 8.26
N ARG A 197 -7.19 11.50 7.14
CA ARG A 197 -6.80 10.10 7.03
C ARG A 197 -5.29 9.90 7.17
N ASN A 198 -4.48 10.70 6.45
CA ASN A 198 -3.03 10.61 6.53
C ASN A 198 -2.52 10.97 7.93
N ALA A 199 -3.13 11.97 8.57
CA ALA A 199 -2.82 12.32 9.95
C ALA A 199 -3.16 11.16 10.92
N ALA A 200 -4.36 10.59 10.79
CA ALA A 200 -4.77 9.45 11.61
C ALA A 200 -3.85 8.24 11.39
N ALA A 201 -3.47 7.93 10.14
CA ALA A 201 -2.56 6.85 9.80
C ALA A 201 -1.15 7.06 10.40
N GLY A 202 -0.60 8.26 10.25
CA GLY A 202 0.70 8.62 10.79
C GLY A 202 0.75 8.51 12.32
N PHE A 203 -0.28 8.99 13.01
CA PHE A 203 -0.35 8.89 14.46
C PHE A 203 -0.58 7.45 14.92
N LEU A 204 -1.51 6.72 14.31
CA LEU A 204 -1.81 5.35 14.70
C LEU A 204 -0.61 4.39 14.55
N ARG A 205 0.31 4.70 13.64
CA ARG A 205 1.57 3.96 13.41
C ARG A 205 2.77 4.55 14.15
N HIS A 206 2.57 5.50 15.05
CA HIS A 206 3.69 6.08 15.80
C HIS A 206 4.23 5.08 16.82
N LYS A 207 5.58 4.97 16.94
CA LYS A 207 6.25 4.00 17.82
C LYS A 207 6.04 4.28 19.33
N ASN A 208 5.77 5.54 19.71
CA ASN A 208 5.54 5.94 21.09
C ASN A 208 4.04 6.22 21.33
N ALA A 209 3.39 5.37 22.13
CA ALA A 209 1.99 5.49 22.48
C ALA A 209 1.65 6.77 23.28
N GLU A 210 2.59 7.35 24.02
CA GLU A 210 2.36 8.61 24.73
C GLU A 210 2.14 9.78 23.77
N ILE A 211 2.84 9.78 22.63
CA ILE A 211 2.63 10.78 21.58
C ILE A 211 1.26 10.59 20.94
N VAL A 212 0.82 9.34 20.77
CA VAL A 212 -0.51 9.02 20.25
C VAL A 212 -1.60 9.46 21.24
N ALA A 213 -1.41 9.23 22.55
CA ALA A 213 -2.33 9.65 23.61
C ALA A 213 -2.60 11.17 23.63
N ALA A 214 -1.62 11.97 23.20
CA ALA A 214 -1.77 13.42 23.08
C ALA A 214 -2.50 13.86 21.79
N ARG A 215 -2.95 12.91 20.94
CA ARG A 215 -3.64 13.20 19.69
C ARG A 215 -5.14 12.88 19.79
N PRO A 216 -6.02 13.73 19.24
CA PRO A 216 -7.46 13.55 19.35
C PRO A 216 -8.00 12.52 18.34
N LEU A 217 -7.41 11.32 18.33
CA LEU A 217 -7.90 10.23 17.52
C LEU A 217 -9.25 9.74 18.06
N LYS A 218 -10.17 9.43 17.14
CA LYS A 218 -11.51 8.93 17.41
C LYS A 218 -11.76 7.62 16.68
N PHE A 219 -12.83 6.91 17.07
CA PHE A 219 -13.15 5.60 16.51
C PHE A 219 -14.64 5.43 16.29
N PHE A 220 -15.04 4.88 15.15
CA PHE A 220 -16.39 4.38 14.90
C PHE A 220 -16.38 2.88 14.60
N ALA A 221 -17.20 2.11 15.34
CA ALA A 221 -17.42 0.70 15.03
C ALA A 221 -18.36 0.55 13.81
N HIS A 222 -17.99 -0.34 12.88
CA HIS A 222 -18.76 -0.54 11.65
C HIS A 222 -18.94 -2.00 11.21
N SER A 223 -18.27 -2.96 11.80
CA SER A 223 -18.43 -4.39 11.49
C SER A 223 -17.76 -5.26 12.57
N PHE A 224 -17.89 -6.57 12.44
CA PHE A 224 -17.18 -7.55 13.27
C PHE A 224 -16.46 -8.59 12.41
N GLY A 225 -15.46 -9.25 12.98
CA GLY A 225 -14.72 -10.32 12.33
C GLY A 225 -15.14 -11.69 12.85
N THR A 226 -14.74 -12.04 14.05
CA THR A 226 -15.04 -13.32 14.70
C THR A 226 -15.76 -13.09 16.03
N GLY A 227 -16.52 -14.07 16.48
CA GLY A 227 -17.21 -14.07 17.77
C GLY A 227 -18.69 -14.44 17.64
N ASN A 228 -19.25 -14.91 18.73
CA ASN A 228 -20.66 -15.24 18.80
C ASN A 228 -21.44 -14.02 19.30
N ILE A 229 -22.05 -13.28 18.37
CA ILE A 229 -22.91 -12.13 18.69
C ILE A 229 -24.38 -12.53 18.65
N SER A 230 -25.17 -12.01 19.59
CA SER A 230 -26.61 -12.31 19.68
C SER A 230 -27.47 -11.53 18.68
N ALA A 231 -26.87 -10.85 17.70
CA ALA A 231 -27.58 -10.10 16.67
C ALA A 231 -27.78 -10.94 15.40
N GLY A 232 -28.99 -10.94 14.85
CA GLY A 232 -29.30 -11.55 13.56
C GLY A 232 -29.13 -10.61 12.36
N SER A 233 -28.84 -9.34 12.62
CA SER A 233 -28.76 -8.29 11.60
C SER A 233 -27.67 -7.27 11.92
N PHE A 234 -27.25 -6.55 10.87
CA PHE A 234 -26.28 -5.47 11.00
C PHE A 234 -26.78 -4.34 11.92
N SER A 235 -28.04 -3.95 11.81
CA SER A 235 -28.63 -2.94 12.73
C SER A 235 -28.62 -3.41 14.18
N GLY A 236 -28.96 -4.68 14.45
CA GLY A 236 -28.85 -5.26 15.79
C GLY A 236 -27.41 -5.31 16.33
N PHE A 237 -26.43 -5.61 15.47
CA PHE A 237 -25.02 -5.53 15.83
C PHE A 237 -24.61 -4.11 16.25
N ILE A 238 -25.08 -3.11 15.54
CA ILE A 238 -24.78 -1.71 15.88
C ILE A 238 -25.40 -1.31 17.23
N ASP A 239 -26.60 -1.80 17.53
CA ASP A 239 -27.22 -1.56 18.84
C ASP A 239 -26.44 -2.25 19.98
N LEU A 240 -25.88 -3.44 19.73
CA LEU A 240 -24.93 -4.08 20.65
C LEU A 240 -23.67 -3.23 20.83
N CYS A 241 -23.07 -2.72 19.76
CA CYS A 241 -21.90 -1.85 19.86
C CYS A 241 -22.18 -0.61 20.71
N ARG A 242 -23.35 0.02 20.57
CA ARG A 242 -23.76 1.13 21.45
C ARG A 242 -23.87 0.70 22.90
N SER A 243 -24.48 -0.46 23.17
CA SER A 243 -24.61 -0.98 24.55
C SER A 243 -23.25 -1.31 25.19
N TRP A 244 -22.23 -1.61 24.37
CA TRP A 244 -20.85 -1.82 24.80
C TRP A 244 -20.04 -0.53 24.94
N GLY A 245 -20.62 0.63 24.59
CA GLY A 245 -19.98 1.94 24.74
C GLY A 245 -19.20 2.42 23.52
N PHE A 246 -19.30 1.75 22.38
CA PHE A 246 -18.68 2.25 21.14
C PHE A 246 -19.42 3.45 20.58
N ALA A 247 -18.65 4.43 20.11
CA ALA A 247 -19.16 5.47 19.23
C ALA A 247 -19.55 4.87 17.88
N ILE A 248 -20.66 5.35 17.33
CA ILE A 248 -21.23 4.87 16.07
C ILE A 248 -21.45 6.05 15.13
N GLY A 249 -21.11 5.89 13.86
CA GLY A 249 -21.30 6.92 12.85
C GLY A 249 -22.73 7.48 12.86
N PRO A 250 -22.90 8.83 12.84
CA PRO A 250 -24.19 9.49 13.01
C PRO A 250 -25.12 9.35 11.81
N VAL A 251 -24.55 9.11 10.62
CA VAL A 251 -25.29 9.03 9.35
C VAL A 251 -25.70 7.60 9.07
N ARG A 252 -27.00 7.35 9.10
CA ARG A 252 -27.54 6.01 8.80
C ARG A 252 -28.96 6.06 8.29
N MET A 253 -29.27 5.16 7.36
CA MET A 253 -30.62 4.93 6.84
C MET A 253 -30.87 3.43 6.68
N LYS A 254 -32.12 3.02 6.82
CA LYS A 254 -32.61 1.65 6.60
C LYS A 254 -33.71 1.67 5.56
N THR A 255 -33.63 0.83 4.55
CA THR A 255 -34.64 0.76 3.48
C THR A 255 -34.59 -0.59 2.73
N THR A 256 -35.69 -0.96 2.09
CA THR A 256 -35.76 -2.07 1.13
C THR A 256 -35.71 -1.58 -0.32
N GLN A 257 -35.71 -0.27 -0.57
CA GLN A 257 -35.83 0.32 -1.89
C GLN A 257 -34.51 0.96 -2.34
N ILE A 258 -33.98 0.49 -3.45
CA ILE A 258 -32.70 1.00 -3.98
C ILE A 258 -32.78 2.48 -4.39
N GLU A 259 -33.94 2.95 -4.84
CA GLU A 259 -34.13 4.37 -5.21
C GLU A 259 -34.06 5.31 -4.01
N GLU A 260 -34.38 4.84 -2.80
CA GLU A 260 -34.17 5.61 -1.59
C GLU A 260 -32.70 5.72 -1.23
N VAL A 261 -31.91 4.68 -1.47
CA VAL A 261 -30.45 4.72 -1.33
C VAL A 261 -29.87 5.78 -2.25
N ILE A 262 -30.32 5.82 -3.51
CA ILE A 262 -29.84 6.80 -4.51
C ILE A 262 -30.26 8.22 -4.13
N ARG A 263 -31.49 8.43 -3.67
CA ARG A 263 -31.92 9.73 -3.17
C ARG A 263 -31.07 10.18 -1.96
N PHE A 264 -30.86 9.29 -1.02
CA PHE A 264 -30.05 9.57 0.16
C PHE A 264 -28.60 9.91 -0.21
N TYR A 265 -28.01 9.22 -1.20
CA TYR A 265 -26.68 9.52 -1.70
C TYR A 265 -26.61 10.93 -2.28
N ASN A 266 -27.58 11.32 -3.13
CA ASN A 266 -27.64 12.65 -3.72
C ASN A 266 -27.81 13.75 -2.65
N ASP A 267 -28.67 13.53 -1.67
CA ASP A 267 -28.89 14.46 -0.57
C ASP A 267 -27.66 14.59 0.34
N PHE A 268 -26.94 13.50 0.55
CA PHE A 268 -25.74 13.48 1.38
C PHE A 268 -24.53 14.12 0.72
N ALA A 269 -24.50 14.24 -0.61
CA ALA A 269 -23.40 14.81 -1.37
C ALA A 269 -22.94 16.19 -0.88
N GLN A 270 -23.89 17.04 -0.48
CA GLN A 270 -23.59 18.37 0.10
C GLN A 270 -23.48 18.32 1.64
N LYS A 271 -24.32 17.53 2.28
CA LYS A 271 -24.36 17.44 3.76
C LYS A 271 -23.07 16.89 4.35
N ARG A 272 -22.32 16.05 3.62
CA ARG A 272 -21.04 15.48 4.08
C ARG A 272 -19.99 16.53 4.43
N TYR A 273 -19.99 17.69 3.77
CA TYR A 273 -19.03 18.75 4.06
C TYR A 273 -19.23 19.41 5.43
N ALA A 274 -20.46 19.35 5.97
CA ALA A 274 -20.80 19.84 7.30
C ALA A 274 -20.46 18.84 8.43
N LEU A 275 -20.05 17.61 8.11
CA LEU A 275 -19.61 16.65 9.13
C LEU A 275 -18.28 17.10 9.74
N ALA A 276 -18.07 16.80 11.00
CA ALA A 276 -16.81 17.04 11.70
C ALA A 276 -15.65 16.19 11.14
N PHE A 277 -15.94 15.10 10.45
CA PHE A 277 -15.00 14.16 9.85
C PHE A 277 -15.19 14.07 8.34
N ASP A 278 -14.21 13.51 7.63
CA ASP A 278 -14.28 13.29 6.20
C ASP A 278 -15.01 11.99 5.84
N ALA A 279 -15.82 12.05 4.78
CA ALA A 279 -16.54 10.91 4.23
C ALA A 279 -16.45 10.95 2.69
N ASP A 280 -15.92 9.88 2.09
CA ASP A 280 -15.71 9.75 0.64
C ASP A 280 -16.91 9.13 -0.10
N GLY A 281 -17.94 8.74 0.64
CA GLY A 281 -19.13 8.11 0.08
C GLY A 281 -20.09 7.60 1.13
N LEU A 282 -20.88 6.63 0.72
CA LEU A 282 -21.73 5.81 1.56
C LEU A 282 -21.31 4.34 1.47
N VAL A 283 -21.62 3.55 2.48
CA VAL A 283 -21.55 2.08 2.44
C VAL A 283 -22.96 1.53 2.51
N VAL A 284 -23.34 0.75 1.51
CA VAL A 284 -24.64 0.04 1.45
C VAL A 284 -24.39 -1.41 1.82
N LYS A 285 -25.12 -1.93 2.81
CA LYS A 285 -25.00 -3.31 3.31
C LYS A 285 -26.38 -3.97 3.36
N ILE A 286 -26.46 -5.24 3.00
CA ILE A 286 -27.64 -6.05 3.27
C ILE A 286 -27.74 -6.25 4.79
N ASN A 287 -28.88 -6.00 5.40
CA ASN A 287 -29.02 -5.95 6.87
C ASN A 287 -28.99 -7.33 7.53
N ASP A 288 -29.59 -8.34 6.93
CA ASP A 288 -29.69 -9.70 7.49
C ASP A 288 -28.41 -10.49 7.34
N PHE A 289 -27.85 -11.03 8.43
CA PHE A 289 -26.60 -11.78 8.43
C PHE A 289 -26.70 -13.15 7.75
N LYS A 290 -27.87 -13.77 7.73
CA LYS A 290 -28.06 -15.04 7.00
C LYS A 290 -27.98 -14.79 5.51
N LEU A 291 -28.57 -13.70 5.02
CA LEU A 291 -28.45 -13.31 3.62
C LEU A 291 -27.02 -12.91 3.27
N GLN A 292 -26.30 -12.22 4.15
CA GLN A 292 -24.87 -11.91 3.94
C GLN A 292 -24.03 -13.19 3.82
N GLN A 293 -24.27 -14.17 4.70
CA GLN A 293 -23.57 -15.46 4.67
C GLN A 293 -23.89 -16.25 3.39
N PHE A 294 -25.15 -16.24 2.97
CA PHE A 294 -25.60 -16.92 1.74
C PHE A 294 -24.93 -16.32 0.49
N LEU A 295 -24.88 -15.00 0.36
CA LEU A 295 -24.23 -14.30 -0.76
C LEU A 295 -22.72 -14.47 -0.74
N GLY A 296 -22.12 -14.60 0.43
CA GLY A 296 -20.69 -14.81 0.59
C GLY A 296 -19.84 -13.66 0.08
N ASN A 297 -18.60 -14.01 -0.25
CA ASN A 297 -17.57 -13.06 -0.61
C ASN A 297 -16.93 -13.44 -1.96
N THR A 298 -16.32 -12.45 -2.59
CA THR A 298 -15.32 -12.65 -3.66
C THR A 298 -13.94 -12.88 -3.01
N ALA A 299 -12.88 -12.97 -3.81
CA ALA A 299 -11.52 -13.06 -3.29
C ALA A 299 -11.08 -11.79 -2.52
N LYS A 300 -11.73 -10.64 -2.75
CA LYS A 300 -11.33 -9.32 -2.24
C LYS A 300 -12.43 -8.63 -1.43
N SER A 301 -13.69 -8.80 -1.80
CA SER A 301 -14.81 -8.00 -1.30
C SER A 301 -16.04 -8.85 -0.96
N PRO A 302 -16.87 -8.43 0.01
CA PRO A 302 -18.16 -9.04 0.26
C PRO A 302 -19.14 -8.72 -0.89
N ARG A 303 -19.97 -9.68 -1.28
CA ARG A 303 -21.03 -9.47 -2.30
C ARG A 303 -22.21 -8.68 -1.75
N TRP A 304 -22.42 -8.75 -0.45
CA TRP A 304 -23.52 -8.17 0.30
C TRP A 304 -23.29 -6.71 0.72
N ALA A 305 -22.13 -6.12 0.40
CA ALA A 305 -21.84 -4.71 0.67
C ALA A 305 -21.18 -4.04 -0.52
N MET A 306 -21.45 -2.75 -0.70
CA MET A 306 -20.93 -1.90 -1.77
C MET A 306 -20.60 -0.52 -1.23
N ALA A 307 -19.44 0.02 -1.60
CA ALA A 307 -19.13 1.43 -1.36
C ALA A 307 -19.68 2.27 -2.51
N PHE A 308 -20.53 3.24 -2.21
CA PHE A 308 -21.08 4.21 -3.17
C PHE A 308 -20.34 5.52 -2.97
N LYS A 309 -19.27 5.71 -3.76
CA LYS A 309 -18.34 6.83 -3.63
C LYS A 309 -18.76 8.04 -4.44
N TYR A 310 -18.42 9.23 -3.93
CA TYR A 310 -18.56 10.45 -4.71
C TYR A 310 -17.42 10.58 -5.73
N PRO A 311 -17.71 11.19 -6.90
CA PRO A 311 -16.64 11.61 -7.79
C PRO A 311 -15.67 12.54 -7.06
N ALA A 312 -14.40 12.49 -7.44
CA ALA A 312 -13.42 13.38 -6.88
C ALA A 312 -13.76 14.85 -7.12
N PRO A 313 -13.52 15.75 -6.17
CA PRO A 313 -13.74 17.17 -6.36
C PRO A 313 -12.92 17.71 -7.53
N GLN A 314 -13.57 18.48 -8.39
CA GLN A 314 -12.99 19.10 -9.58
C GLN A 314 -13.19 20.60 -9.57
N ALA A 315 -12.25 21.35 -10.16
CA ALA A 315 -12.43 22.76 -10.44
C ALA A 315 -11.75 23.14 -11.76
N THR A 316 -12.23 24.21 -12.36
CA THR A 316 -11.63 24.79 -13.56
C THR A 316 -10.65 25.88 -13.15
N THR A 317 -9.44 25.84 -13.72
CA THR A 317 -8.40 26.85 -13.52
C THR A 317 -7.56 27.04 -14.78
N THR A 318 -6.63 27.98 -14.78
CA THR A 318 -5.73 28.26 -15.90
C THR A 318 -4.37 27.62 -15.65
N LEU A 319 -3.81 26.94 -16.65
CA LEU A 319 -2.43 26.46 -16.65
C LEU A 319 -1.48 27.63 -16.94
N LYS A 320 -0.77 28.11 -15.91
CA LYS A 320 0.14 29.28 -16.04
C LYS A 320 1.48 28.92 -16.63
N ASN A 321 2.03 27.78 -16.23
CA ASN A 321 3.37 27.35 -16.62
C ASN A 321 3.51 25.84 -16.45
N VAL A 322 4.58 25.26 -16.99
CA VAL A 322 4.98 23.88 -16.75
C VAL A 322 6.45 23.85 -16.34
N THR A 323 6.70 23.34 -15.16
CA THR A 323 8.05 23.06 -14.66
C THR A 323 8.40 21.59 -14.80
N PHE A 324 9.68 21.27 -14.78
CA PHE A 324 10.18 19.92 -14.98
C PHE A 324 11.01 19.49 -13.76
N SER A 325 10.57 18.47 -13.06
CA SER A 325 11.33 17.83 -11.98
C SER A 325 12.16 16.68 -12.49
N VAL A 326 13.29 16.40 -11.84
CA VAL A 326 14.21 15.31 -12.20
C VAL A 326 14.22 14.29 -11.07
N GLY A 327 13.75 13.08 -11.36
CA GLY A 327 13.73 11.97 -10.42
C GLY A 327 15.09 11.28 -10.26
N ARG A 328 15.20 10.34 -9.32
CA ARG A 328 16.44 9.60 -9.00
C ARG A 328 17.04 8.81 -10.18
N SER A 329 16.20 8.32 -11.09
CA SER A 329 16.61 7.64 -12.31
C SER A 329 16.94 8.61 -13.46
N GLY A 330 16.89 9.92 -13.22
CA GLY A 330 17.02 10.95 -14.24
C GLY A 330 15.73 11.23 -15.01
N ILE A 331 14.63 10.54 -14.71
CA ILE A 331 13.35 10.78 -15.40
C ILE A 331 12.89 12.22 -15.18
N ILE A 332 12.46 12.85 -16.27
CA ILE A 332 11.95 14.21 -16.26
C ILE A 332 10.43 14.17 -16.24
N THR A 333 9.87 14.68 -15.15
CA THR A 333 8.42 14.70 -14.91
C THR A 333 7.88 16.11 -15.05
N PRO A 334 6.90 16.37 -15.94
CA PRO A 334 6.26 17.67 -16.08
C PRO A 334 5.28 17.91 -14.93
N VAL A 335 5.34 19.12 -14.35
CA VAL A 335 4.43 19.59 -13.29
C VAL A 335 3.78 20.87 -13.76
N ALA A 336 2.45 20.90 -13.77
CA ALA A 336 1.67 22.07 -14.09
C ALA A 336 1.66 23.06 -12.92
N GLU A 337 1.98 24.33 -13.18
CA GLU A 337 1.74 25.45 -12.30
C GLU A 337 0.42 26.11 -12.70
N LEU A 338 -0.51 26.18 -11.76
CA LEU A 338 -1.89 26.59 -11.99
C LEU A 338 -2.17 27.96 -11.36
N GLU A 339 -3.12 28.68 -11.92
CA GLU A 339 -3.80 29.71 -11.16
C GLU A 339 -4.39 29.05 -9.90
N PRO A 340 -4.11 29.59 -8.68
CA PRO A 340 -4.60 28.96 -7.46
C PRO A 340 -6.10 28.78 -7.45
N VAL A 341 -6.57 27.56 -7.19
CA VAL A 341 -8.00 27.21 -7.19
C VAL A 341 -8.36 26.38 -5.97
N HIS A 342 -9.54 26.63 -5.41
CA HIS A 342 -10.05 25.87 -4.27
C HIS A 342 -10.70 24.56 -4.73
N ILE A 343 -10.17 23.43 -4.25
CA ILE A 343 -10.73 22.09 -4.50
C ILE A 343 -10.75 21.30 -3.19
N GLY A 344 -11.93 20.86 -2.76
CA GLY A 344 -12.07 20.01 -1.57
C GLY A 344 -11.47 20.64 -0.29
N GLY A 345 -11.64 21.96 -0.10
CA GLY A 345 -11.19 22.67 1.11
C GLY A 345 -9.71 23.10 1.12
N VAL A 346 -8.96 22.86 0.06
CA VAL A 346 -7.56 23.30 -0.07
C VAL A 346 -7.34 24.13 -1.33
N ILE A 347 -6.30 24.98 -1.31
CA ILE A 347 -5.86 25.74 -2.47
C ILE A 347 -4.85 24.88 -3.25
N ILE A 348 -5.12 24.68 -4.53
CA ILE A 348 -4.26 23.94 -5.45
C ILE A 348 -3.59 24.92 -6.41
N SER A 349 -2.27 24.94 -6.40
CA SER A 349 -1.42 25.74 -7.30
C SER A 349 -0.59 24.87 -8.24
N ASN A 350 -0.47 23.57 -7.98
CA ASN A 350 0.29 22.64 -8.80
C ASN A 350 -0.49 21.36 -9.05
N ALA A 351 -0.30 20.76 -10.23
CA ALA A 351 -0.88 19.48 -10.59
C ALA A 351 0.09 18.65 -11.42
N THR A 352 0.02 17.33 -11.32
CA THR A 352 0.84 16.48 -12.18
C THR A 352 0.30 16.44 -13.60
N LEU A 353 1.22 16.40 -14.56
CA LEU A 353 0.95 16.09 -15.96
C LEU A 353 1.44 14.69 -16.34
N HIS A 354 1.83 13.89 -15.35
CA HIS A 354 2.36 12.53 -15.47
C HIS A 354 3.59 12.41 -16.36
N ASN A 355 3.44 12.57 -17.68
CA ASN A 355 4.48 12.47 -18.68
C ASN A 355 4.08 13.21 -19.96
N PHE A 356 4.99 13.25 -20.93
CA PHE A 356 4.75 13.98 -22.18
C PHE A 356 3.73 13.29 -23.11
N ASP A 357 3.55 11.98 -23.01
CA ASP A 357 2.51 11.28 -23.77
C ASP A 357 1.11 11.66 -23.26
N GLU A 358 0.96 11.86 -21.96
CA GLU A 358 -0.29 12.37 -21.36
C GLU A 358 -0.56 13.84 -21.74
N ILE A 359 0.48 14.69 -21.77
CA ILE A 359 0.38 16.07 -22.28
C ILE A 359 -0.15 16.07 -23.72
N ASN A 360 0.44 15.20 -24.57
CA ASN A 360 0.02 15.07 -25.97
C ASN A 360 -1.41 14.54 -26.09
N ARG A 361 -1.79 13.56 -25.25
CA ARG A 361 -3.14 12.99 -25.22
C ARG A 361 -4.19 14.03 -24.83
N LEU A 362 -3.89 14.86 -23.83
CA LEU A 362 -4.76 15.94 -23.37
C LEU A 362 -4.78 17.12 -24.35
N GLY A 363 -3.73 17.29 -25.15
CA GLY A 363 -3.53 18.44 -26.03
C GLY A 363 -3.37 19.76 -25.28
N VAL A 364 -2.94 19.69 -24.00
CA VAL A 364 -2.88 20.84 -23.10
C VAL A 364 -1.71 21.76 -23.46
N ARG A 365 -1.94 23.07 -23.34
CA ARG A 365 -0.98 24.15 -23.60
C ARG A 365 -0.96 25.15 -22.45
N ILE A 366 0.11 25.91 -22.32
CA ILE A 366 0.18 27.02 -21.37
C ILE A 366 -0.93 28.04 -21.72
N ASP A 367 -1.58 28.63 -20.73
CA ASP A 367 -2.74 29.51 -20.77
C ASP A 367 -4.08 28.82 -21.04
N ASP A 368 -4.12 27.52 -21.27
CA ASP A 368 -5.38 26.78 -21.40
C ASP A 368 -6.19 26.79 -20.10
N SER A 369 -7.51 26.81 -20.26
CA SER A 369 -8.44 26.54 -19.17
C SER A 369 -8.59 25.03 -19.00
N VAL A 370 -8.26 24.53 -17.84
CA VAL A 370 -8.18 23.09 -17.56
C VAL A 370 -9.04 22.69 -16.37
N ILE A 371 -9.59 21.48 -16.40
CA ILE A 371 -10.20 20.87 -15.21
C ILE A 371 -9.11 20.15 -14.45
N VAL A 372 -8.98 20.53 -13.18
CA VAL A 372 -8.12 19.88 -12.21
C VAL A 372 -8.98 19.07 -11.26
N GLU A 373 -8.57 17.84 -11.03
CA GLU A 373 -9.19 16.91 -10.10
C GLU A 373 -8.24 16.65 -8.94
N ARG A 374 -8.78 16.69 -7.72
CA ARG A 374 -8.08 16.24 -6.52
C ARG A 374 -8.71 14.93 -6.08
N ALA A 375 -8.24 13.84 -6.66
CA ALA A 375 -8.75 12.53 -6.35
C ALA A 375 -8.02 11.93 -5.14
N GLY A 376 -8.76 11.34 -4.19
CA GLY A 376 -8.21 10.74 -2.97
C GLY A 376 -7.42 11.70 -2.08
N GLU A 377 -7.66 13.02 -2.24
CA GLU A 377 -7.05 14.10 -1.46
C GLU A 377 -5.51 14.19 -1.50
N VAL A 378 -4.82 13.55 -2.47
CA VAL A 378 -3.36 13.45 -2.46
C VAL A 378 -2.67 14.30 -3.52
N ILE A 379 -2.74 13.97 -4.80
CA ILE A 379 -2.02 14.69 -5.85
C ILE A 379 -3.02 15.23 -6.89
N PRO A 380 -3.10 16.56 -7.05
CA PRO A 380 -3.93 17.14 -8.10
C PRO A 380 -3.42 16.75 -9.49
N LYS A 381 -4.34 16.48 -10.41
CA LYS A 381 -4.03 16.21 -11.82
C LYS A 381 -4.91 17.00 -12.76
N ILE A 382 -4.40 17.30 -13.94
CA ILE A 382 -5.19 17.82 -15.05
C ILE A 382 -5.86 16.64 -15.74
N ILE A 383 -7.19 16.68 -15.86
CA ILE A 383 -7.97 15.60 -16.49
C ILE A 383 -8.52 15.97 -17.88
N LYS A 384 -8.71 17.26 -18.13
CA LYS A 384 -9.32 17.74 -19.37
C LYS A 384 -8.97 19.20 -19.63
N VAL A 385 -8.80 19.56 -20.89
CA VAL A 385 -8.83 20.94 -21.38
C VAL A 385 -10.28 21.33 -21.64
N VAL A 386 -10.71 22.46 -21.07
CA VAL A 386 -12.05 23.02 -21.23
C VAL A 386 -12.08 24.00 -22.39
N GLU A 387 -11.09 24.88 -22.41
CA GLU A 387 -10.93 25.91 -23.42
C GLU A 387 -9.46 26.03 -23.79
N GLN A 388 -9.18 25.92 -25.09
CA GLN A 388 -7.84 26.01 -25.61
C GLN A 388 -7.53 27.46 -25.94
N LYS A 389 -6.69 28.10 -25.11
CA LYS A 389 -6.24 29.51 -25.28
C LYS A 389 -4.77 29.56 -25.68
N GLY A 390 -4.01 28.56 -25.26
CA GLY A 390 -2.60 28.47 -25.56
C GLY A 390 -2.30 28.15 -27.01
N THR A 391 -1.22 28.70 -27.54
CA THR A 391 -0.81 28.51 -28.93
C THR A 391 0.37 27.56 -29.08
N ALA A 392 1.27 27.52 -28.08
CA ALA A 392 2.50 26.71 -28.13
C ALA A 392 2.34 25.36 -27.42
N PRO A 393 2.76 24.27 -28.04
CA PRO A 393 2.77 22.95 -27.38
C PRO A 393 3.83 22.91 -26.25
N ILE A 394 3.54 22.12 -25.21
CA ILE A 394 4.49 21.81 -24.15
C ILE A 394 5.39 20.70 -24.67
N VAL A 395 6.67 20.99 -24.83
CA VAL A 395 7.66 20.05 -25.37
C VAL A 395 8.65 19.61 -24.28
N PRO A 396 9.20 18.40 -24.37
CA PRO A 396 10.26 17.96 -23.50
C PRO A 396 11.47 18.91 -23.57
N PRO A 397 12.11 19.25 -22.45
CA PRO A 397 13.30 20.09 -22.47
C PRO A 397 14.45 19.35 -23.16
N ALA A 398 15.19 20.05 -24.03
CA ALA A 398 16.38 19.50 -24.68
C ALA A 398 17.54 19.25 -23.71
N TYR A 399 17.54 20.02 -22.61
CA TYR A 399 18.55 19.96 -21.56
C TYR A 399 17.90 19.80 -20.18
N CYS A 400 18.58 19.08 -19.32
CA CYS A 400 18.13 18.86 -17.93
C CYS A 400 18.02 20.18 -17.18
N PRO A 401 16.88 20.49 -16.55
CA PRO A 401 16.68 21.76 -15.83
C PRO A 401 17.60 21.91 -14.60
N ALA A 402 18.12 20.81 -14.08
CA ALA A 402 18.95 20.84 -12.87
C ALA A 402 20.48 20.89 -13.16
N CYS A 403 20.94 20.33 -14.27
CA CYS A 403 22.38 20.24 -14.54
C CYS A 403 22.81 20.68 -15.93
N GLY A 404 21.88 21.06 -16.82
CA GLY A 404 22.18 21.46 -18.20
C GLY A 404 22.66 20.32 -19.12
N GLY A 405 22.70 19.08 -18.63
CA GLY A 405 23.06 17.91 -19.45
C GLY A 405 21.97 17.58 -20.48
N LYS A 406 22.34 16.91 -21.57
CA LYS A 406 21.37 16.49 -22.59
C LYS A 406 20.30 15.57 -22.02
N VAL A 407 19.07 15.74 -22.51
CA VAL A 407 17.95 14.86 -22.23
C VAL A 407 17.82 13.85 -23.36
N TYR A 408 17.56 12.60 -22.98
CA TYR A 408 17.45 11.46 -23.90
C TYR A 408 16.11 10.76 -23.71
N LYS A 409 15.56 10.24 -24.80
CA LYS A 409 14.41 9.33 -24.80
C LYS A 409 14.80 8.03 -25.47
N GLU A 410 14.68 6.92 -24.78
CA GLU A 410 14.91 5.60 -25.34
C GLU A 410 13.76 5.18 -26.24
N GLN A 411 14.09 4.51 -27.35
CA GLN A 411 13.09 4.09 -28.32
C GLN A 411 12.17 3.03 -27.71
N GLY A 412 10.88 3.31 -27.66
CA GLY A 412 9.87 2.44 -27.04
C GLY A 412 9.56 2.77 -25.57
N GLU A 413 10.31 3.68 -24.94
CA GLU A 413 10.00 4.17 -23.59
C GLU A 413 9.16 5.46 -23.61
N VAL A 414 8.41 5.65 -22.52
CA VAL A 414 7.54 6.82 -22.32
C VAL A 414 8.30 7.99 -21.71
N GLY A 415 9.39 7.71 -20.98
CA GLY A 415 10.14 8.67 -20.18
C GLY A 415 11.20 9.43 -20.98
N TYR A 416 11.48 10.67 -20.56
CA TYR A 416 12.65 11.44 -20.96
C TYR A 416 13.63 11.48 -19.79
N TYR A 417 14.92 11.31 -20.04
CA TYR A 417 15.90 11.10 -18.98
C TYR A 417 17.10 12.05 -19.10
N CYS A 418 17.54 12.58 -17.97
CA CYS A 418 18.85 13.17 -17.84
C CYS A 418 19.87 12.05 -17.68
N VAL A 419 20.80 11.92 -18.63
CA VAL A 419 21.85 10.88 -18.61
C VAL A 419 23.09 11.25 -17.80
N ASN A 420 23.14 12.47 -17.26
CA ASN A 420 24.26 12.91 -16.43
C ASN A 420 24.18 12.28 -15.03
N LEU A 421 25.01 11.29 -14.75
CA LEU A 421 25.06 10.60 -13.45
C LEU A 421 25.49 11.52 -12.29
N SER A 422 26.16 12.64 -12.60
CA SER A 422 26.53 13.67 -11.63
C SER A 422 25.49 14.79 -11.52
N CYS A 423 24.26 14.56 -11.98
CA CYS A 423 23.17 15.53 -11.86
C CYS A 423 22.82 15.77 -10.39
N PRO A 424 22.85 17.04 -9.88
CA PRO A 424 22.55 17.33 -8.47
C PRO A 424 21.16 16.84 -8.04
N ALA A 425 20.16 16.99 -8.89
CA ALA A 425 18.81 16.51 -8.60
C ALA A 425 18.72 14.98 -8.49
N GLN A 426 19.44 14.25 -9.34
CA GLN A 426 19.52 12.79 -9.24
C GLN A 426 20.27 12.37 -7.97
N LEU A 427 21.37 13.04 -7.65
CA LEU A 427 22.14 12.79 -6.43
C LEU A 427 21.25 12.97 -5.20
N ARG A 428 20.59 14.14 -5.08
CA ARG A 428 19.63 14.43 -4.02
C ARG A 428 18.57 13.33 -3.87
N ALA A 429 17.93 12.96 -4.97
CA ALA A 429 16.87 11.95 -4.97
C ALA A 429 17.39 10.54 -4.59
N ARG A 430 18.62 10.18 -5.00
CA ARG A 430 19.26 8.92 -4.61
C ARG A 430 19.63 8.90 -3.12
N LEU A 431 20.17 9.98 -2.58
CA LEU A 431 20.51 10.09 -1.16
C LEU A 431 19.25 10.01 -0.27
N LEU A 432 18.17 10.67 -0.66
CA LEU A 432 16.89 10.59 0.03
C LEU A 432 16.31 9.16 -0.01
N HIS A 433 16.41 8.49 -1.17
CA HIS A 433 16.00 7.10 -1.27
C HIS A 433 16.87 6.18 -0.40
N PHE A 434 18.18 6.42 -0.35
CA PHE A 434 19.10 5.65 0.47
C PHE A 434 18.76 5.77 1.96
N ALA A 435 18.46 6.99 2.42
CA ALA A 435 18.09 7.25 3.82
C ALA A 435 16.65 6.81 4.18
N ALA A 436 15.79 6.52 3.18
CA ALA A 436 14.38 6.24 3.39
C ALA A 436 14.14 5.05 4.34
N ARG A 437 12.97 5.08 5.02
CA ARG A 437 12.54 4.08 6.01
C ARG A 437 12.58 2.62 5.53
N ASN A 438 12.26 2.38 4.27
CA ASN A 438 12.29 1.05 3.65
C ASN A 438 13.67 0.65 3.09
N ALA A 439 14.64 1.57 3.11
CA ALA A 439 16.03 1.37 2.70
C ALA A 439 16.93 1.30 3.96
N MET A 440 17.87 2.23 4.14
CA MET A 440 18.75 2.24 5.31
C MET A 440 18.08 2.77 6.58
N ASP A 441 16.87 3.36 6.49
CA ASP A 441 16.04 3.82 7.62
C ASP A 441 16.80 4.77 8.57
N ILE A 442 17.34 5.83 8.00
CA ILE A 442 18.07 6.86 8.77
C ILE A 442 17.05 7.92 9.23
N ASP A 443 16.55 7.75 10.46
CA ASP A 443 15.57 8.67 11.03
C ASP A 443 16.16 10.07 11.22
N GLY A 444 15.38 11.09 10.85
CA GLY A 444 15.82 12.49 10.91
C GLY A 444 16.58 12.99 9.67
N LEU A 445 16.94 12.14 8.70
CA LEU A 445 17.60 12.52 7.46
C LEU A 445 16.58 12.73 6.31
N GLY A 446 15.62 13.64 6.55
CA GLY A 446 14.60 14.02 5.56
C GLY A 446 15.08 15.07 4.55
N GLU A 447 14.16 15.50 3.65
CA GLU A 447 14.47 16.41 2.53
C GLU A 447 15.19 17.69 2.96
N SER A 448 14.63 18.43 3.92
CA SER A 448 15.22 19.71 4.37
C SER A 448 16.63 19.55 4.96
N ILE A 449 16.90 18.42 5.61
CA ILE A 449 18.23 18.16 6.19
C ILE A 449 19.20 17.74 5.09
N MET A 450 18.75 16.91 4.15
CA MET A 450 19.56 16.50 3.01
C MET A 450 19.94 17.71 2.15
N ASP A 451 19.03 18.63 1.91
CA ASP A 451 19.29 19.86 1.16
C ASP A 451 20.38 20.70 1.83
N GLN A 452 20.28 20.91 3.15
CA GLN A 452 21.30 21.64 3.89
C GLN A 452 22.69 20.97 3.86
N LEU A 453 22.74 19.63 3.89
CA LEU A 453 24.00 18.89 3.82
C LEU A 453 24.65 18.99 2.43
N LEU A 454 23.84 18.91 1.37
CA LEU A 454 24.27 19.08 -0.02
C LEU A 454 24.76 20.51 -0.29
N ASP A 455 23.98 21.53 0.11
CA ASP A 455 24.30 22.94 -0.10
C ASP A 455 25.59 23.36 0.61
N ARG A 456 25.93 22.69 1.72
CA ARG A 456 27.17 22.94 2.48
C ARG A 456 28.33 22.06 2.03
N GLY A 457 28.13 21.17 1.08
CA GLY A 457 29.15 20.23 0.60
C GLY A 457 29.58 19.19 1.64
N PHE A 458 28.73 18.90 2.63
CA PHE A 458 29.03 17.88 3.65
C PHE A 458 28.74 16.46 3.17
N VAL A 459 27.91 16.33 2.14
CA VAL A 459 27.53 15.05 1.52
C VAL A 459 27.55 15.20 0.00
N GLU A 460 28.37 14.39 -0.66
CA GLU A 460 28.47 14.30 -2.12
C GLU A 460 28.16 12.89 -2.63
N ASP A 461 28.21 11.88 -1.75
CA ASP A 461 27.81 10.51 -2.03
C ASP A 461 27.22 9.79 -0.80
N PHE A 462 26.83 8.51 -0.97
CA PHE A 462 26.25 7.73 0.14
C PHE A 462 27.21 7.55 1.32
N ALA A 463 28.50 7.38 1.06
CA ALA A 463 29.50 7.13 2.11
C ALA A 463 29.75 8.37 2.98
N ASP A 464 29.52 9.58 2.45
CA ASP A 464 29.72 10.81 3.21
C ASP A 464 28.69 10.97 4.32
N ILE A 465 27.50 10.36 4.19
CA ILE A 465 26.51 10.30 5.28
C ILE A 465 27.14 9.70 6.53
N TYR A 466 27.99 8.70 6.39
CA TYR A 466 28.66 8.00 7.51
C TYR A 466 29.94 8.72 8.02
N LYS A 467 30.36 9.77 7.32
CA LYS A 467 31.47 10.65 7.75
C LYS A 467 30.97 11.90 8.49
N LEU A 468 29.66 12.09 8.61
CA LEU A 468 29.09 13.23 9.32
C LEU A 468 29.50 13.21 10.79
N THR A 469 29.98 14.36 11.26
CA THR A 469 30.38 14.55 12.64
C THR A 469 29.34 15.36 13.40
N PHE A 470 29.40 15.34 14.74
CA PHE A 470 28.53 16.15 15.58
C PHE A 470 28.61 17.65 15.21
N PHE A 471 29.80 18.12 14.83
CA PHE A 471 30.00 19.51 14.39
C PHE A 471 29.26 19.81 13.09
N HIS A 472 29.32 18.91 12.09
CA HIS A 472 28.60 19.08 10.83
C HIS A 472 27.07 19.18 11.06
N VAL A 473 26.54 18.29 11.89
CA VAL A 473 25.08 18.18 12.14
C VAL A 473 24.58 19.33 13.03
N LEU A 474 25.36 19.75 14.02
CA LEU A 474 24.99 20.86 14.90
C LEU A 474 24.91 22.22 14.18
N ASN A 475 25.66 22.37 13.08
CA ASN A 475 25.62 23.58 12.25
C ASN A 475 24.41 23.66 11.32
N LEU A 476 23.55 22.61 11.24
CA LEU A 476 22.33 22.65 10.46
C LEU A 476 21.27 23.50 11.14
N GLU A 477 20.39 24.10 10.34
CA GLU A 477 19.29 24.91 10.87
C GLU A 477 18.33 24.07 11.71
N ASN A 478 17.89 24.66 12.82
CA ASN A 478 16.97 24.00 13.77
C ASN A 478 17.54 22.73 14.45
N PHE A 479 18.88 22.58 14.50
CA PHE A 479 19.53 21.53 15.27
C PHE A 479 20.03 22.07 16.63
N LYS A 480 19.86 21.23 17.64
CA LYS A 480 20.45 21.34 18.99
C LYS A 480 21.03 19.98 19.35
N ASP A 481 21.79 19.91 20.42
CA ASP A 481 22.56 18.72 20.84
C ASP A 481 21.76 17.43 20.78
N LYS A 482 20.53 17.42 21.31
CA LYS A 482 19.66 16.21 21.31
C LYS A 482 19.30 15.74 19.90
N LYS A 483 18.95 16.69 19.00
CA LYS A 483 18.56 16.35 17.63
C LYS A 483 19.78 15.90 16.82
N ALA A 484 20.95 16.56 17.04
CA ALA A 484 22.19 16.17 16.41
C ALA A 484 22.61 14.75 16.81
N LYS A 485 22.55 14.46 18.13
CA LYS A 485 22.85 13.12 18.62
C LYS A 485 21.91 12.05 18.04
N ASN A 486 20.60 12.30 18.05
CA ASN A 486 19.62 11.36 17.51
C ASN A 486 19.89 11.01 16.03
N LEU A 487 20.23 12.00 15.20
CA LEU A 487 20.56 11.76 13.80
C LEU A 487 21.83 10.93 13.64
N LEU A 488 22.89 11.22 14.42
CA LEU A 488 24.12 10.43 14.37
C LEU A 488 23.92 9.00 14.88
N ASP A 489 23.12 8.83 15.93
CA ASP A 489 22.76 7.49 16.44
C ASP A 489 21.98 6.69 15.37
N ALA A 490 21.07 7.35 14.64
CA ALA A 490 20.33 6.72 13.54
C ALA A 490 21.23 6.35 12.34
N ILE A 491 22.23 7.19 12.02
CA ILE A 491 23.24 6.90 11.00
C ILE A 491 24.05 5.66 11.42
N GLU A 492 24.51 5.61 12.66
CA GLU A 492 25.30 4.48 13.16
C GLU A 492 24.48 3.19 13.21
N GLU A 493 23.22 3.24 13.68
CA GLU A 493 22.32 2.08 13.68
C GLU A 493 22.06 1.55 12.26
N SER A 494 22.01 2.44 11.27
CA SER A 494 21.76 2.03 9.88
C SER A 494 22.85 1.12 9.30
N LYS A 495 24.10 1.19 9.80
CA LYS A 495 25.21 0.32 9.39
C LYS A 495 24.91 -1.17 9.61
N HIS A 496 24.06 -1.50 10.58
CA HIS A 496 23.71 -2.88 10.94
C HIS A 496 22.53 -3.45 10.15
N LYS A 497 21.90 -2.66 9.24
CA LYS A 497 20.80 -3.15 8.40
C LYS A 497 21.26 -4.32 7.52
N PRO A 498 20.39 -5.32 7.26
CA PRO A 498 20.74 -6.49 6.46
C PRO A 498 21.00 -6.13 5.00
N LEU A 499 21.75 -6.98 4.29
CA LEU A 499 22.11 -6.79 2.87
C LEU A 499 20.90 -6.47 1.98
N SER A 500 19.74 -7.06 2.23
CA SER A 500 18.52 -6.77 1.46
C SER A 500 18.11 -5.29 1.50
N LYS A 501 18.32 -4.62 2.65
CA LYS A 501 18.05 -3.18 2.79
C LYS A 501 19.07 -2.34 2.04
N LEU A 502 20.34 -2.70 2.12
CA LEU A 502 21.41 -2.04 1.37
C LEU A 502 21.22 -2.18 -0.16
N LEU A 503 20.89 -3.38 -0.68
CA LEU A 503 20.61 -3.58 -2.10
C LEU A 503 19.45 -2.73 -2.60
N PHE A 504 18.41 -2.59 -1.80
CA PHE A 504 17.30 -1.70 -2.14
C PHE A 504 17.72 -0.23 -2.07
N ALA A 505 18.51 0.16 -1.07
CA ALA A 505 19.01 1.52 -0.87
C ALA A 505 19.92 2.00 -2.00
N LEU A 506 20.75 1.12 -2.57
CA LEU A 506 21.61 1.43 -3.70
C LEU A 506 20.84 1.83 -4.97
N GLY A 507 19.53 1.53 -5.03
CA GLY A 507 18.65 2.00 -6.08
C GLY A 507 18.91 1.38 -7.46
N ILE A 508 19.35 0.12 -7.49
CA ILE A 508 19.56 -0.65 -8.73
C ILE A 508 18.27 -0.62 -9.55
N ALA A 509 18.36 -0.33 -10.83
CA ALA A 509 17.19 -0.22 -11.70
C ALA A 509 16.38 -1.54 -11.70
N PHE A 510 15.06 -1.43 -11.67
CA PHE A 510 14.09 -2.54 -11.60
C PHE A 510 14.14 -3.41 -10.33
N ILE A 511 15.01 -3.07 -9.36
CA ILE A 511 15.08 -3.75 -8.07
C ILE A 511 14.16 -3.06 -7.06
N GLY A 512 13.06 -3.75 -6.71
CA GLY A 512 12.22 -3.41 -5.58
C GLY A 512 12.68 -4.12 -4.31
N GLU A 513 12.07 -3.76 -3.17
CA GLU A 513 12.39 -4.33 -1.86
C GLU A 513 12.35 -5.88 -1.86
N LYS A 514 11.31 -6.48 -2.48
CA LYS A 514 11.17 -7.94 -2.57
C LYS A 514 12.27 -8.60 -3.40
N THR A 515 12.66 -7.98 -4.51
CA THR A 515 13.74 -8.52 -5.36
C THR A 515 15.09 -8.42 -4.64
N ALA A 516 15.32 -7.32 -3.91
CA ALA A 516 16.48 -7.17 -3.05
C ALA A 516 16.55 -8.25 -1.96
N GLU A 517 15.40 -8.61 -1.34
CA GLU A 517 15.31 -9.73 -0.40
C GLU A 517 15.67 -11.06 -1.06
N ILE A 518 15.12 -11.36 -2.24
CA ILE A 518 15.39 -12.62 -2.96
C ILE A 518 16.87 -12.73 -3.28
N LEU A 519 17.49 -11.66 -3.81
CA LEU A 519 18.91 -11.63 -4.12
C LEU A 519 19.77 -11.81 -2.86
N ALA A 520 19.46 -11.07 -1.80
CA ALA A 520 20.18 -11.17 -0.54
C ALA A 520 20.03 -12.56 0.13
N GLU A 521 18.85 -13.15 0.12
CA GLU A 521 18.60 -14.50 0.64
C GLU A 521 19.34 -15.59 -0.15
N HIS A 522 19.48 -15.41 -1.47
CA HIS A 522 20.20 -16.39 -2.31
C HIS A 522 21.72 -16.27 -2.16
N PHE A 523 22.25 -15.06 -2.36
CA PHE A 523 23.70 -14.86 -2.39
C PHE A 523 24.35 -14.68 -1.01
N GLN A 524 23.58 -14.36 0.02
CA GLN A 524 24.01 -14.19 1.42
C GLN A 524 25.01 -13.05 1.65
N THR A 525 25.86 -12.73 0.68
CA THR A 525 26.84 -11.63 0.75
C THR A 525 26.81 -10.80 -0.53
N LEU A 526 27.18 -9.52 -0.41
CA LEU A 526 27.29 -8.64 -1.57
C LEU A 526 28.38 -9.13 -2.54
N ASP A 527 29.47 -9.69 -2.03
CA ASP A 527 30.58 -10.16 -2.86
C ASP A 527 30.16 -11.37 -3.72
N ALA A 528 29.35 -12.28 -3.17
CA ALA A 528 28.77 -13.37 -3.95
C ALA A 528 27.85 -12.85 -5.06
N LEU A 529 26.98 -11.88 -4.75
CA LEU A 529 26.10 -11.25 -5.74
C LEU A 529 26.88 -10.50 -6.82
N LYS A 530 27.91 -9.74 -6.45
CA LYS A 530 28.79 -9.00 -7.35
C LYS A 530 29.46 -9.91 -8.37
N ASN A 531 29.86 -11.12 -7.97
CA ASN A 531 30.57 -12.10 -8.79
C ASN A 531 29.63 -13.04 -9.55
N ALA A 532 28.31 -12.94 -9.35
CA ALA A 532 27.34 -13.80 -10.02
C ALA A 532 27.36 -13.66 -11.54
N SER A 533 27.16 -14.78 -12.25
CA SER A 533 26.99 -14.76 -13.70
C SER A 533 25.57 -14.33 -14.08
N LEU A 534 25.39 -13.91 -15.34
CA LEU A 534 24.06 -13.53 -15.83
C LEU A 534 23.09 -14.73 -15.79
N GLU A 535 23.60 -15.92 -16.13
CA GLU A 535 22.85 -17.18 -16.11
C GLU A 535 22.39 -17.54 -14.69
N GLU A 536 23.26 -17.36 -13.70
CA GLU A 536 22.93 -17.60 -12.31
C GLU A 536 21.82 -16.65 -11.84
N LEU A 537 21.92 -15.35 -12.15
CA LEU A 537 20.88 -14.37 -11.85
C LEU A 537 19.54 -14.70 -12.54
N GLN A 538 19.57 -15.15 -13.79
CA GLN A 538 18.38 -15.55 -14.55
C GLN A 538 17.74 -16.85 -14.03
N SER A 539 18.51 -17.71 -13.40
CA SER A 539 18.01 -18.95 -12.81
C SER A 539 17.11 -18.72 -11.60
N LEU A 540 17.21 -17.54 -10.98
CA LEU A 540 16.45 -17.20 -9.79
C LEU A 540 14.95 -17.01 -10.10
N ARG A 541 14.12 -17.64 -9.32
CA ARG A 541 12.68 -17.47 -9.41
C ARG A 541 12.29 -16.03 -9.09
N GLU A 542 11.40 -15.46 -9.90
CA GLU A 542 10.92 -14.06 -9.77
C GLU A 542 11.96 -12.99 -10.21
N VAL A 543 13.13 -13.39 -10.70
CA VAL A 543 14.13 -12.49 -11.31
C VAL A 543 14.10 -12.72 -12.81
N GLY A 544 13.52 -11.76 -13.55
CA GLY A 544 13.43 -11.85 -15.03
C GLY A 544 14.69 -11.36 -15.74
N GLU A 545 14.77 -11.53 -17.05
CA GLU A 545 15.91 -11.17 -17.89
C GLU A 545 16.33 -9.70 -17.72
N ILE A 546 15.38 -8.76 -17.72
CA ILE A 546 15.64 -7.32 -17.56
C ILE A 546 16.28 -7.03 -16.19
N VAL A 547 15.76 -7.65 -15.15
CA VAL A 547 16.25 -7.48 -13.77
C VAL A 547 17.64 -8.07 -13.61
N SER A 548 17.86 -9.28 -14.14
CA SER A 548 19.15 -9.96 -14.11
C SER A 548 20.23 -9.14 -14.82
N LYS A 549 19.91 -8.60 -15.99
CA LYS A 549 20.82 -7.73 -16.75
C LYS A 549 21.14 -6.45 -15.97
N SER A 550 20.13 -5.82 -15.38
CA SER A 550 20.32 -4.60 -14.58
C SER A 550 21.25 -4.82 -13.38
N VAL A 551 21.10 -5.93 -12.65
CA VAL A 551 21.99 -6.29 -11.54
C VAL A 551 23.40 -6.56 -12.03
N TYR A 552 23.52 -7.35 -13.11
CA TYR A 552 24.80 -7.72 -13.71
C TYR A 552 25.59 -6.49 -14.14
N ASP A 553 24.97 -5.57 -14.88
CA ASP A 553 25.58 -4.35 -15.38
C ASP A 553 25.95 -3.39 -14.24
N PHE A 554 25.08 -3.26 -13.20
CA PHE A 554 25.31 -2.42 -12.04
C PHE A 554 26.63 -2.75 -11.32
N PHE A 555 26.90 -4.03 -11.09
CA PHE A 555 28.14 -4.47 -10.41
C PHE A 555 29.36 -4.53 -11.33
N ARG A 556 29.30 -4.01 -12.55
CA ARG A 556 30.42 -3.86 -13.49
C ARG A 556 30.78 -2.41 -13.78
N ASP A 557 29.99 -1.49 -13.20
CA ASP A 557 30.31 -0.06 -13.25
C ASP A 557 31.39 0.26 -12.21
N GLU A 558 32.53 0.79 -12.65
CA GLU A 558 33.68 1.12 -11.79
C GLU A 558 33.32 2.16 -10.71
N LYS A 559 32.42 3.10 -11.03
CA LYS A 559 31.97 4.13 -10.06
C LYS A 559 31.14 3.49 -8.94
N VAL A 560 30.29 2.55 -9.30
CA VAL A 560 29.49 1.78 -8.33
C VAL A 560 30.39 0.94 -7.43
N LEU A 561 31.37 0.24 -8.03
CA LEU A 561 32.32 -0.56 -7.27
C LEU A 561 33.11 0.29 -6.27
N ARG A 562 33.59 1.46 -6.69
CA ARG A 562 34.27 2.40 -5.79
C ARG A 562 33.36 2.86 -4.66
N GLN A 563 32.11 3.16 -4.95
CA GLN A 563 31.13 3.59 -3.95
C GLN A 563 30.83 2.47 -2.94
N ILE A 564 30.75 1.24 -3.39
CA ILE A 564 30.58 0.05 -2.52
C ILE A 564 31.78 -0.10 -1.58
N GLU A 565 33.01 0.07 -2.06
CA GLU A 565 34.19 -0.01 -1.18
C GLU A 565 34.20 1.12 -0.13
N LEU A 566 33.82 2.34 -0.49
CA LEU A 566 33.68 3.44 0.49
C LEU A 566 32.61 3.14 1.57
N LEU A 567 31.51 2.50 1.19
CA LEU A 567 30.48 2.04 2.16
C LEU A 567 31.01 0.91 3.05
N ARG A 568 31.87 0.02 2.49
CA ARG A 568 32.55 -1.03 3.27
C ARG A 568 33.52 -0.43 4.30
N GLU A 569 34.33 0.55 3.89
CA GLU A 569 35.23 1.29 4.79
C GLU A 569 34.45 2.03 5.89
N ALA A 570 33.26 2.52 5.59
CA ALA A 570 32.34 3.13 6.56
C ALA A 570 31.73 2.13 7.55
N GLY A 571 31.92 0.81 7.35
CA GLY A 571 31.52 -0.23 8.28
C GLY A 571 30.08 -0.74 8.10
N LEU A 572 29.48 -0.61 6.90
CA LEU A 572 28.16 -1.14 6.64
C LEU A 572 28.16 -2.68 6.60
N ASN A 573 27.02 -3.26 6.91
CA ASN A 573 26.81 -4.70 6.83
C ASN A 573 26.52 -5.14 5.40
N PHE A 574 27.37 -6.02 4.86
CA PHE A 574 27.28 -6.59 3.52
C PHE A 574 26.76 -8.03 3.51
N THR A 575 26.16 -8.46 4.61
CA THR A 575 25.68 -9.84 4.79
C THR A 575 24.20 -9.88 5.06
N GLN A 576 23.58 -11.01 4.66
CA GLN A 576 22.21 -11.34 4.98
C GLN A 576 22.23 -12.47 6.02
N PRO A 577 21.60 -12.29 7.20
CA PRO A 577 21.53 -13.38 8.16
C PRO A 577 20.75 -14.54 7.54
N LYS A 578 21.29 -15.75 7.67
CA LYS A 578 20.58 -16.96 7.27
C LYS A 578 19.33 -17.08 8.14
N LYS A 579 18.17 -17.23 7.50
CA LYS A 579 17.00 -17.73 8.23
C LYS A 579 17.36 -19.13 8.75
N GLU A 580 17.35 -19.31 10.05
CA GLU A 580 17.54 -20.63 10.65
C GLU A 580 16.44 -21.55 10.12
N LEU A 581 16.84 -22.50 9.27
CA LEU A 581 15.97 -23.57 8.84
C LEU A 581 15.87 -24.55 10.00
N ALA A 582 14.65 -24.90 10.42
CA ALA A 582 14.42 -25.92 11.43
C ALA A 582 14.89 -27.33 10.98
N GLY A 583 15.16 -27.48 9.67
CA GLY A 583 15.67 -28.69 9.03
C GLY A 583 15.72 -28.52 7.50
N ASN A 584 16.37 -29.47 6.83
CA ASN A 584 16.56 -29.43 5.37
C ASN A 584 15.85 -30.58 4.62
N VAL A 585 14.95 -31.25 5.31
CA VAL A 585 14.25 -32.47 4.83
C VAL A 585 13.40 -32.23 3.58
N LEU A 586 12.94 -31.00 3.39
CA LEU A 586 12.12 -30.60 2.25
C LEU A 586 12.91 -29.80 1.19
N ALA A 587 14.24 -29.76 1.30
CA ALA A 587 15.09 -29.00 0.37
C ALA A 587 14.81 -29.36 -1.10
N GLY A 588 14.60 -28.36 -1.95
CA GLY A 588 14.31 -28.52 -3.36
C GLY A 588 12.92 -29.09 -3.70
N LYS A 589 12.08 -29.43 -2.72
CA LYS A 589 10.74 -29.96 -2.95
C LYS A 589 9.71 -28.84 -3.07
N THR A 590 8.86 -28.92 -4.08
CA THR A 590 7.70 -28.02 -4.25
C THR A 590 6.44 -28.74 -3.77
N ILE A 591 5.78 -28.20 -2.77
CA ILE A 591 4.65 -28.80 -2.08
C ILE A 591 3.38 -27.97 -2.32
N VAL A 592 2.27 -28.63 -2.57
CA VAL A 592 0.95 -27.97 -2.72
C VAL A 592 0.01 -28.52 -1.67
N PHE A 593 -0.63 -27.65 -0.91
CA PHE A 593 -1.66 -28.00 0.06
C PHE A 593 -3.05 -27.85 -0.56
N THR A 594 -3.94 -28.82 -0.33
CA THR A 594 -5.32 -28.83 -0.83
C THR A 594 -6.27 -29.44 0.18
N GLY A 595 -7.50 -28.96 0.23
CA GLY A 595 -8.46 -29.35 1.26
C GLY A 595 -8.23 -28.63 2.58
N GLU A 596 -9.02 -28.98 3.59
CA GLU A 596 -8.91 -28.49 4.95
C GLU A 596 -8.01 -29.46 5.75
N LEU A 597 -6.90 -28.94 6.27
CA LEU A 597 -5.98 -29.69 7.10
C LEU A 597 -6.54 -29.82 8.52
N GLN A 598 -6.35 -30.95 9.17
CA GLN A 598 -6.99 -31.26 10.45
C GLN A 598 -6.30 -30.57 11.65
N THR A 599 -4.98 -30.47 11.62
CA THR A 599 -4.18 -29.95 12.74
C THR A 599 -3.46 -28.65 12.41
N LEU A 600 -3.09 -28.44 11.16
CA LEU A 600 -2.37 -27.25 10.71
C LEU A 600 -3.28 -26.28 9.94
N LYS A 601 -3.16 -25.00 10.22
CA LYS A 601 -3.63 -24.00 9.27
C LYS A 601 -2.76 -24.05 8.01
N ARG A 602 -3.36 -23.80 6.85
CA ARG A 602 -2.63 -23.80 5.57
C ARG A 602 -1.41 -22.89 5.57
N THR A 603 -1.52 -21.69 6.15
CA THR A 603 -0.42 -20.73 6.29
C THR A 603 0.72 -21.28 7.14
N GLU A 604 0.39 -22.06 8.17
CA GLU A 604 1.36 -22.73 9.02
C GLU A 604 2.05 -23.88 8.29
N ALA A 605 1.32 -24.69 7.55
CA ALA A 605 1.88 -25.74 6.72
C ALA A 605 2.84 -25.18 5.64
N GLU A 606 2.47 -24.05 5.01
CA GLU A 606 3.31 -23.34 4.07
C GLU A 606 4.56 -22.72 4.76
N ARG A 607 4.42 -22.21 5.98
CA ARG A 607 5.53 -21.70 6.80
C ARG A 607 6.49 -22.82 7.20
N LEU A 608 5.96 -23.93 7.68
CA LEU A 608 6.75 -25.13 8.01
C LEU A 608 7.49 -25.66 6.78
N THR A 609 6.83 -25.72 5.62
CA THR A 609 7.50 -26.09 4.38
C THR A 609 8.75 -25.26 4.14
N LYS A 610 8.66 -23.93 4.29
CA LYS A 610 9.81 -23.02 4.13
C LYS A 610 10.86 -23.21 5.22
N GLN A 611 10.45 -23.40 6.47
CA GLN A 611 11.37 -23.64 7.59
C GLN A 611 12.17 -24.93 7.44
N TYR A 612 11.65 -25.91 6.71
CA TYR A 612 12.34 -27.17 6.41
C TYR A 612 12.95 -27.21 4.99
N GLY A 613 13.16 -26.05 4.36
CA GLY A 613 13.88 -25.90 3.10
C GLY A 613 13.07 -26.16 1.83
N GLY A 614 11.75 -26.39 1.94
CA GLY A 614 10.85 -26.64 0.81
C GLY A 614 10.17 -25.38 0.25
N TYR A 615 9.49 -25.54 -0.87
CA TYR A 615 8.72 -24.48 -1.51
C TYR A 615 7.21 -24.81 -1.48
N ALA A 616 6.41 -23.94 -0.88
CA ALA A 616 4.97 -24.06 -0.92
C ALA A 616 4.41 -23.36 -2.19
N SER A 617 3.60 -24.09 -2.97
CA SER A 617 2.98 -23.55 -4.19
C SER A 617 1.47 -23.52 -4.09
N GLY A 618 0.86 -22.47 -4.62
CA GLY A 618 -0.60 -22.32 -4.69
C GLY A 618 -1.29 -23.20 -5.73
N SER A 619 -0.55 -23.77 -6.70
CA SER A 619 -1.09 -24.55 -7.83
C SER A 619 -0.25 -25.77 -8.13
N VAL A 620 -0.94 -26.84 -8.60
CA VAL A 620 -0.30 -28.09 -9.02
C VAL A 620 0.23 -27.95 -10.45
N SER A 621 1.48 -28.31 -10.66
CA SER A 621 2.16 -28.33 -11.96
C SER A 621 3.12 -29.51 -12.06
N LYS A 622 3.69 -29.79 -13.21
CA LYS A 622 4.72 -30.84 -13.41
C LYS A 622 5.98 -30.66 -12.50
N LYS A 623 6.16 -29.45 -11.93
CA LYS A 623 7.25 -29.15 -10.99
C LYS A 623 6.85 -29.41 -9.52
N THR A 624 5.60 -29.83 -9.25
CA THR A 624 5.15 -30.15 -7.89
C THR A 624 5.70 -31.51 -7.47
N SER A 625 6.42 -31.56 -6.35
CA SER A 625 7.02 -32.79 -5.84
C SER A 625 5.96 -33.70 -5.21
N PHE A 626 5.05 -33.14 -4.43
CA PHE A 626 3.88 -33.85 -3.88
C PHE A 626 2.79 -32.87 -3.44
N VAL A 627 1.59 -33.42 -3.25
CA VAL A 627 0.44 -32.66 -2.76
C VAL A 627 0.04 -33.21 -1.40
N VAL A 628 -0.10 -32.33 -0.41
CA VAL A 628 -0.67 -32.66 0.89
C VAL A 628 -2.16 -32.42 0.83
N ALA A 629 -2.96 -33.47 1.02
CA ALA A 629 -4.40 -33.42 0.91
C ALA A 629 -5.06 -33.57 2.29
N GLY A 630 -5.84 -32.56 2.68
CA GLY A 630 -6.76 -32.62 3.81
C GLY A 630 -8.18 -33.01 3.36
N GLU A 631 -9.17 -32.84 4.24
CA GLU A 631 -10.57 -33.13 3.97
C GLU A 631 -11.14 -32.23 2.86
N ALA A 632 -12.13 -32.73 2.12
CA ALA A 632 -12.77 -32.02 1.02
C ALA A 632 -11.81 -31.47 -0.06
N ALA A 633 -10.71 -32.16 -0.34
CA ALA A 633 -9.72 -31.77 -1.34
C ALA A 633 -10.35 -31.73 -2.76
N GLY A 634 -10.38 -30.54 -3.39
CA GLY A 634 -11.08 -30.26 -4.64
C GLY A 634 -10.23 -30.40 -5.92
N SER A 635 -10.31 -29.42 -6.82
CA SER A 635 -9.70 -29.41 -8.16
C SER A 635 -8.18 -29.66 -8.20
N LYS A 636 -7.44 -29.30 -7.14
CA LYS A 636 -5.99 -29.53 -7.07
C LYS A 636 -5.66 -31.02 -6.90
N LEU A 637 -6.49 -31.76 -6.17
CA LEU A 637 -6.30 -33.22 -6.00
C LEU A 637 -6.56 -33.93 -7.33
N LYS A 638 -7.60 -33.52 -8.10
CA LYS A 638 -7.84 -34.05 -9.45
C LYS A 638 -6.63 -33.82 -10.35
N LYS A 639 -6.14 -32.58 -10.35
CA LYS A 639 -4.97 -32.20 -11.17
C LYS A 639 -3.68 -32.91 -10.75
N ALA A 640 -3.50 -33.22 -9.47
CA ALA A 640 -2.35 -34.01 -9.00
C ALA A 640 -2.42 -35.44 -9.56
N LYS A 641 -3.61 -36.06 -9.55
CA LYS A 641 -3.83 -37.40 -10.13
C LYS A 641 -3.62 -37.41 -11.64
N GLU A 642 -4.13 -36.40 -12.37
CA GLU A 642 -3.92 -36.24 -13.82
C GLU A 642 -2.44 -36.11 -14.20
N LEU A 643 -1.63 -35.49 -13.35
CA LEU A 643 -0.20 -35.28 -13.58
C LEU A 643 0.67 -36.35 -12.91
N ASN A 644 0.09 -37.41 -12.35
CA ASN A 644 0.77 -38.48 -11.60
C ASN A 644 1.69 -37.96 -10.49
N ILE A 645 1.26 -36.91 -9.76
CA ILE A 645 2.02 -36.32 -8.66
C ILE A 645 1.61 -37.03 -7.36
N PRO A 646 2.57 -37.46 -6.54
CA PRO A 646 2.31 -38.10 -5.25
C PRO A 646 1.40 -37.25 -4.36
N VAL A 647 0.42 -37.90 -3.73
CA VAL A 647 -0.46 -37.26 -2.75
C VAL A 647 -0.23 -37.92 -1.42
N ILE A 648 0.02 -37.12 -0.38
CA ILE A 648 0.25 -37.57 0.99
C ILE A 648 -0.77 -36.93 1.94
N SER A 649 -0.95 -37.50 3.11
CA SER A 649 -1.77 -36.94 4.17
C SER A 649 -1.06 -35.82 4.93
N GLU A 650 -1.77 -35.05 5.74
CA GLU A 650 -1.20 -34.09 6.68
C GLU A 650 -0.29 -34.77 7.69
N GLU A 651 -0.69 -35.95 8.19
CA GLU A 651 0.11 -36.74 9.14
C GLU A 651 1.44 -37.15 8.53
N ASP A 652 1.46 -37.63 7.28
CA ASP A 652 2.69 -37.99 6.58
C ASP A 652 3.61 -36.78 6.38
N PHE A 653 3.03 -35.61 6.09
CA PHE A 653 3.78 -34.37 6.01
C PHE A 653 4.41 -33.99 7.35
N LEU A 654 3.66 -34.09 8.46
CA LEU A 654 4.17 -33.82 9.81
C LEU A 654 5.27 -34.84 10.21
N LYS A 655 5.11 -36.13 9.90
CA LYS A 655 6.15 -37.14 10.09
C LYS A 655 7.42 -36.81 9.30
N MET A 656 7.29 -36.36 8.04
CA MET A 656 8.44 -35.93 7.22
C MET A 656 9.27 -34.83 7.86
N ILE A 657 8.63 -33.90 8.55
CA ILE A 657 9.33 -32.77 9.21
C ILE A 657 9.61 -33.00 10.69
N GLY A 658 9.39 -34.22 11.18
CA GLY A 658 9.68 -34.62 12.57
C GLY A 658 8.79 -33.95 13.61
N ARG A 659 7.53 -33.65 13.27
CA ARG A 659 6.52 -33.02 14.15
C ARG A 659 5.24 -33.85 14.32
N ALA A 660 5.32 -35.15 14.08
CA ALA A 660 4.21 -36.08 14.31
C ALA A 660 4.06 -36.46 15.79
#